data_e7053f49aefe0b184f267ba6d3202c2c
#
_entry.id   e7053f49aefe0b184f267ba6d3202c2c
#
_cell.length_a   1.000
_cell.length_b   1.000
_cell.length_c   1.000
_cell.angle_alpha   90.00
_cell.angle_beta   90.00
_cell.angle_gamma   90.00
#
_symmetry.space_group_name_H-M   'P 1'
#
loop_
_entity.id
_entity.type
_entity.pdbx_description
1 polymer ?
#
loop_
_entity_poly.entity_id
_entity_poly.type
_entity_poly.pdbx_seq_one_letter_code
_entity_poly.pdbx_strand_id
1 'polypeptide(L)'
;MAIYRIMKNMRRLLLLSCTLVLILCGCKNKNKNTSTALAQDTVTTATSLLTDTVLPQSIDLKQDISRYSFQELRLLRSYPYAIHGYHFMEADINAFFSANTKWYNDLVWKLWEESEANGENKFPENYDEVKLTAEEKAFVERIDARMAEMRQQQFTQRDSYYLGNANNIVNLFQFKDIDEALLAKLQQNNFAITEGSNLQLFHAYEENDYRQVPNFITTDLYLQAFHMYFSYVLKSLEKQHIIPTLERLCLSLNATCISISRQTEDESLKDMAEYAATFYAIPYYLLTKETPNLPAKYQKAYQQEIEHINAQEDDFSEFLSYKEAYFPYSLFKPRGHYTREPQLQAYFQAMMWLQTACFCREQQEQLKQAIFQATVLSTYKDMAETPLMELYQRVYTPLTFLMGETDNLSLLDIAQILKKNKAEYTEDALTPVQIEKVNQALIELAKSKNRIKPKIEISCRDKINFMPQRYLADNEVLQELVDVTPNSKRAYPKGLDVFAAFGVNSAETLLTDFYKEPGNWNQYTGELQKLKDKFKASQPAQVSVYELWMKSLFTMQKTDKSQPGFMQTPEWGYKNLNTALASWAELKHDAILYGEQPMAAECGGAGPPDPIVVGYVEPNLPFWKKMSGILQATQLVLQQSNCLTDDLKGKTEQLQDYVSFLIQVTEKELRGEKLTEQEYRTLEYMGSSIEYFTLSVLDPDLHLDNWSLVQGPDKSIAVVADIYTRNVSGCDKNGVLHVATGNANNIYVVVEIEGNLYLTRGATFSYYEFVQPLDTRLTDEEWQKMLEEKKAPAVPEWMKNILLEKEPKVDDRVFYSSGC
;
A
#
# COMPACT_ATOMS: atom_id res chain seq x y z
N MET A 1 19.32 40.68 28.56
CA MET A 1 20.47 40.33 29.42
C MET A 1 20.10 39.65 30.76
N ALA A 2 18.87 39.70 31.25
CA ALA A 2 18.47 39.06 32.52
C ALA A 2 18.24 37.54 32.36
N ILE A 3 17.69 37.07 31.24
CA ILE A 3 17.36 35.64 30.99
C ILE A 3 18.65 34.80 30.85
N TYR A 4 19.74 35.35 30.35
CA TYR A 4 20.99 34.63 30.15
C TYR A 4 21.76 34.36 31.47
N ARG A 5 21.50 35.14 32.52
CA ARG A 5 22.04 34.91 33.86
C ARG A 5 21.33 33.83 34.66
N ILE A 6 20.05 33.60 34.41
CA ILE A 6 19.27 32.60 35.15
C ILE A 6 19.60 31.20 34.65
N MET A 7 19.82 30.99 33.36
CA MET A 7 20.18 29.67 32.79
C MET A 7 21.61 29.22 33.20
N LYS A 8 22.53 30.14 33.50
CA LYS A 8 23.89 29.79 33.91
C LYS A 8 23.99 29.34 35.37
N ASN A 9 23.06 29.76 36.23
CA ASN A 9 23.00 29.36 37.62
C ASN A 9 22.24 28.01 37.83
N MET A 10 21.30 27.63 36.96
CA MET A 10 20.64 26.32 37.06
C MET A 10 21.58 25.17 36.66
N ARG A 11 22.54 25.37 35.76
CA ARG A 11 23.54 24.34 35.39
C ARG A 11 24.55 24.02 36.48
N ARG A 12 24.74 24.88 37.47
CA ARG A 12 25.66 24.63 38.61
C ARG A 12 25.03 23.91 39.80
N LEU A 13 23.69 23.86 39.88
CA LEU A 13 23.01 23.13 40.98
C LEU A 13 22.68 21.67 40.64
N LEU A 14 22.72 21.26 39.34
CA LEU A 14 22.48 19.88 38.93
C LEU A 14 23.70 18.96 38.92
N LEU A 15 24.90 19.50 39.21
CA LEU A 15 26.17 18.75 39.25
C LEU A 15 26.63 18.38 40.67
N LEU A 16 25.82 18.63 41.69
CA LEU A 16 26.22 18.40 43.08
C LEU A 16 25.33 17.39 43.86
N SER A 17 24.43 16.67 43.13
CA SER A 17 23.50 15.71 43.78
C SER A 17 23.67 14.24 43.34
N CYS A 18 24.69 13.87 42.57
CA CYS A 18 24.92 12.49 42.12
C CYS A 18 26.18 11.81 42.65
N THR A 19 26.69 12.20 43.82
CA THR A 19 27.85 11.53 44.48
C THR A 19 27.59 11.26 45.95
N LEU A 20 26.56 10.48 46.27
CA LEU A 20 26.48 9.82 47.57
C LEU A 20 25.37 8.78 47.64
N VAL A 21 25.52 7.61 47.03
CA VAL A 21 24.95 6.34 47.49
C VAL A 21 25.65 5.19 46.76
N LEU A 22 26.77 4.78 47.29
CA LEU A 22 27.36 3.46 47.03
C LEU A 22 28.20 3.07 48.23
N ILE A 23 27.62 2.47 49.25
CA ILE A 23 28.27 1.54 50.19
C ILE A 23 27.14 0.83 50.98
N LEU A 24 27.31 -0.49 51.13
CA LEU A 24 26.63 -1.46 51.98
C LEU A 24 25.43 -2.21 51.32
N CYS A 25 25.69 -3.43 50.83
CA CYS A 25 25.34 -4.65 51.55
C CYS A 25 25.86 -5.88 50.78
N GLY A 26 26.88 -6.49 51.30
CA GLY A 26 27.23 -7.86 50.90
C GLY A 26 26.57 -8.84 51.89
N CYS A 27 26.02 -9.93 51.35
CA CYS A 27 25.86 -11.19 52.08
C CYS A 27 25.92 -12.38 51.14
N LYS A 28 26.79 -13.32 51.50
CA LYS A 28 27.00 -14.61 50.87
C LYS A 28 25.78 -15.51 50.98
N ASN A 29 25.48 -16.27 49.95
CA ASN A 29 25.10 -17.68 50.18
C ASN A 29 25.53 -18.55 48.98
N LYS A 30 26.20 -19.64 49.30
CA LYS A 30 26.60 -20.73 48.39
C LYS A 30 25.44 -21.68 48.23
N ASN A 31 25.08 -22.04 47.02
CA ASN A 31 24.63 -23.42 46.74
C ASN A 31 25.08 -23.80 45.32
N LYS A 32 25.72 -24.95 45.28
CA LYS A 32 26.14 -25.62 44.06
C LYS A 32 24.97 -26.34 43.45
N ASN A 33 24.73 -26.10 42.15
CA ASN A 33 24.18 -27.12 41.26
C ASN A 33 24.84 -26.99 39.89
N THR A 34 25.46 -28.05 39.47
CA THR A 34 26.09 -28.30 38.20
C THR A 34 25.04 -28.43 37.10
N SER A 35 24.99 -27.47 36.18
CA SER A 35 24.42 -27.66 34.86
C SER A 35 25.45 -27.16 33.84
N THR A 36 25.68 -27.94 32.85
CA THR A 36 26.59 -27.72 31.74
C THR A 36 26.35 -26.37 31.09
N ALA A 37 27.26 -25.42 31.31
CA ALA A 37 27.27 -24.14 30.64
C ALA A 37 27.75 -24.37 29.19
N LEU A 38 26.85 -24.13 28.23
CA LEU A 38 27.24 -23.69 26.91
C LEU A 38 27.95 -22.34 27.09
N ALA A 39 29.15 -22.25 26.55
CA ALA A 39 29.98 -21.05 26.58
C ALA A 39 29.20 -19.89 26.01
N GLN A 40 28.79 -18.94 26.85
CA GLN A 40 28.47 -17.59 26.44
C GLN A 40 29.82 -16.93 26.08
N ASP A 41 30.11 -16.88 24.79
CA ASP A 41 31.12 -15.96 24.28
C ASP A 41 30.61 -14.55 24.55
N THR A 42 31.25 -13.91 25.48
CA THR A 42 31.10 -12.50 25.80
C THR A 42 31.35 -11.72 24.52
N VAL A 43 30.38 -10.95 24.09
CA VAL A 43 30.54 -9.91 23.07
C VAL A 43 31.60 -8.94 23.57
N THR A 44 32.84 -9.19 23.24
CA THR A 44 33.91 -8.23 23.38
C THR A 44 33.73 -7.22 22.27
N THR A 45 33.30 -6.02 22.62
CA THR A 45 33.34 -4.82 21.76
C THR A 45 34.74 -4.70 21.16
N ALA A 46 34.87 -5.10 19.90
CA ALA A 46 36.12 -4.97 19.15
C ALA A 46 36.28 -3.50 18.78
N THR A 47 37.06 -2.79 19.60
CA THR A 47 37.54 -1.47 19.27
C THR A 47 38.83 -1.61 18.49
N SER A 48 38.88 -1.41 17.16
CA SER A 48 40.18 -1.23 16.56
C SER A 48 40.28 -0.51 15.22
N LEU A 49 39.54 -0.86 14.20
CA LEU A 49 39.60 -0.18 12.90
C LEU A 49 38.38 0.73 12.65
N LEU A 50 37.27 0.44 13.28
CA LEU A 50 35.95 1.08 13.05
C LEU A 50 35.72 2.25 14.02
N THR A 51 36.78 2.79 14.66
CA THR A 51 36.67 3.97 15.52
C THR A 51 36.70 5.25 14.70
N ASP A 52 36.08 6.32 15.23
CA ASP A 52 36.01 7.66 14.60
C ASP A 52 37.36 8.37 14.44
N THR A 53 38.47 7.65 14.43
CA THR A 53 39.83 8.21 14.30
C THR A 53 40.26 8.14 12.84
N VAL A 54 40.82 9.25 12.36
CA VAL A 54 41.47 9.33 11.04
C VAL A 54 42.58 8.26 10.93
N LEU A 55 42.41 7.35 9.99
CA LEU A 55 43.35 6.26 9.75
C LEU A 55 44.64 6.79 9.14
N PRO A 56 45.83 6.28 9.58
CA PRO A 56 47.11 6.68 9.03
C PRO A 56 47.33 6.15 7.61
N GLN A 57 48.17 6.77 6.82
CA GLN A 57 48.52 6.30 5.48
C GLN A 57 49.36 5.00 5.47
N SER A 58 49.84 4.52 6.62
CA SER A 58 50.63 3.27 6.73
C SER A 58 50.12 2.42 7.87
N ILE A 59 50.15 1.08 7.67
CA ILE A 59 49.77 0.10 8.68
C ILE A 59 50.94 -0.88 8.91
N ASP A 60 50.91 -1.57 10.06
CA ASP A 60 51.87 -2.65 10.33
C ASP A 60 51.42 -3.91 9.55
N LEU A 61 52.15 -4.21 8.46
CA LEU A 61 51.88 -5.38 7.63
C LEU A 61 52.16 -6.73 8.32
N LYS A 62 52.79 -6.71 9.50
CA LYS A 62 53.15 -7.90 10.30
C LYS A 62 52.24 -8.12 11.50
N GLN A 63 51.24 -7.23 11.69
CA GLN A 63 50.32 -7.32 12.81
C GLN A 63 49.60 -8.69 12.88
N ASP A 64 49.16 -9.04 14.08
CA ASP A 64 48.33 -10.20 14.30
C ASP A 64 46.89 -9.94 13.77
N ILE A 65 46.45 -10.74 12.79
CA ILE A 65 45.17 -10.63 12.15
C ILE A 65 44.09 -11.58 12.74
N SER A 66 44.44 -12.41 13.71
CA SER A 66 43.54 -13.46 14.25
C SER A 66 42.35 -12.90 14.99
N ARG A 67 42.48 -11.68 15.53
CA ARG A 67 41.43 -11.02 16.33
C ARG A 67 40.41 -10.21 15.53
N TYR A 68 40.67 -9.96 14.26
CA TYR A 68 39.79 -9.12 13.43
C TYR A 68 38.59 -9.89 12.93
N SER A 69 37.44 -9.19 12.87
CA SER A 69 36.21 -9.67 12.25
C SER A 69 36.34 -9.76 10.74
N PHE A 70 35.39 -10.41 10.09
CA PHE A 70 35.40 -10.57 8.64
C PHE A 70 35.37 -9.20 7.92
N GLN A 71 34.51 -8.26 8.38
CA GLN A 71 34.48 -6.91 7.81
C GLN A 71 35.82 -6.17 7.98
N GLU A 72 36.42 -6.24 9.16
CA GLU A 72 37.72 -5.59 9.41
C GLU A 72 38.83 -6.19 8.54
N LEU A 73 38.84 -7.51 8.37
CA LEU A 73 39.79 -8.18 7.48
C LEU A 73 39.61 -7.73 6.03
N ARG A 74 38.37 -7.58 5.56
CA ARG A 74 38.09 -7.09 4.21
C ARG A 74 38.59 -5.66 3.99
N LEU A 75 38.42 -4.80 4.97
CA LEU A 75 38.94 -3.43 4.94
C LEU A 75 40.47 -3.41 5.01
N LEU A 76 41.10 -4.20 5.89
CA LEU A 76 42.54 -4.36 5.97
C LEU A 76 43.15 -4.88 4.69
N ARG A 77 42.51 -5.84 4.03
CA ARG A 77 42.90 -6.36 2.71
C ARG A 77 42.98 -5.25 1.66
N SER A 78 42.02 -4.33 1.72
CA SER A 78 41.93 -3.23 0.76
C SER A 78 42.93 -2.09 1.02
N TYR A 79 43.50 -2.04 2.22
CA TYR A 79 44.42 -0.94 2.63
C TYR A 79 45.64 -0.77 1.76
N PRO A 80 46.44 -1.84 1.39
CA PRO A 80 47.55 -1.70 0.46
C PRO A 80 47.15 -1.12 -0.91
N TYR A 81 46.01 -1.49 -1.43
CA TYR A 81 45.50 -0.96 -2.69
C TYR A 81 45.11 0.53 -2.59
N ALA A 82 44.49 0.94 -1.48
CA ALA A 82 44.16 2.32 -1.21
C ALA A 82 45.44 3.22 -1.16
N ILE A 83 46.49 2.75 -0.54
CA ILE A 83 47.78 3.48 -0.47
C ILE A 83 48.36 3.73 -1.87
N HIS A 84 48.16 2.80 -2.79
CA HIS A 84 48.60 2.91 -4.18
C HIS A 84 47.59 3.62 -5.11
N GLY A 85 46.52 4.22 -4.56
CA GLY A 85 45.57 5.03 -5.31
C GLY A 85 44.55 4.24 -6.12
N TYR A 86 44.33 2.96 -5.76
CA TYR A 86 43.25 2.19 -6.38
C TYR A 86 41.88 2.81 -5.98
N HIS A 87 41.14 3.21 -6.97
CA HIS A 87 39.77 3.71 -6.77
C HIS A 87 38.82 2.54 -6.65
N PHE A 88 38.26 2.33 -5.44
CA PHE A 88 37.40 1.18 -5.19
C PHE A 88 36.04 1.36 -5.86
N MET A 89 35.69 0.42 -6.72
CA MET A 89 34.37 0.33 -7.30
C MET A 89 33.33 -0.33 -6.36
N GLU A 90 33.79 -1.02 -5.30
CA GLU A 90 32.95 -1.48 -4.22
C GLU A 90 32.59 -0.33 -3.30
N ALA A 91 31.31 0.09 -3.35
CA ALA A 91 30.82 1.30 -2.72
C ALA A 91 31.06 1.34 -1.19
N ASP A 92 30.90 0.23 -0.50
CA ASP A 92 31.13 0.14 0.94
C ASP A 92 32.61 0.33 1.31
N ILE A 93 33.55 -0.24 0.53
CA ILE A 93 35.00 -0.02 0.72
C ILE A 93 35.36 1.44 0.41
N ASN A 94 34.84 1.97 -0.70
CA ASN A 94 35.05 3.37 -1.07
C ASN A 94 34.54 4.31 0.03
N ALA A 95 33.30 4.09 0.52
CA ALA A 95 32.70 4.85 1.61
C ALA A 95 33.54 4.80 2.88
N PHE A 96 34.07 3.63 3.25
CA PHE A 96 34.96 3.50 4.42
C PHE A 96 36.21 4.34 4.33
N PHE A 97 36.95 4.24 3.23
CA PHE A 97 38.20 5.03 3.06
C PHE A 97 37.88 6.52 2.94
N SER A 98 36.83 6.90 2.24
CA SER A 98 36.37 8.27 2.08
C SER A 98 36.01 8.92 3.43
N ALA A 99 35.31 8.16 4.30
CA ALA A 99 34.90 8.66 5.61
C ALA A 99 36.02 8.72 6.64
N ASN A 100 37.02 7.83 6.57
CA ASN A 100 37.99 7.61 7.61
C ASN A 100 39.42 8.07 7.23
N THR A 101 39.67 8.53 5.98
CA THR A 101 40.97 8.97 5.55
C THR A 101 40.89 10.22 4.69
N LYS A 102 41.72 11.24 5.01
CA LYS A 102 41.88 12.38 4.12
C LYS A 102 42.85 12.08 2.97
N TRP A 103 43.91 11.32 3.24
CA TRP A 103 44.98 11.02 2.28
C TRP A 103 44.45 10.20 1.09
N TYR A 104 43.47 9.33 1.27
CA TYR A 104 42.89 8.57 0.19
C TYR A 104 42.10 9.48 -0.75
N ASN A 105 41.21 10.31 -0.20
CA ASN A 105 40.44 11.26 -0.99
C ASN A 105 41.35 12.23 -1.77
N ASP A 106 42.38 12.80 -1.11
CA ASP A 106 43.31 13.71 -1.75
C ASP A 106 44.06 12.99 -2.91
N LEU A 107 44.37 11.69 -2.77
CA LEU A 107 45.03 10.90 -3.80
C LEU A 107 44.08 10.59 -4.97
N VAL A 108 42.87 10.16 -4.71
CA VAL A 108 41.85 9.86 -5.73
C VAL A 108 41.54 11.12 -6.55
N TRP A 109 41.29 12.26 -5.89
CA TRP A 109 41.02 13.52 -6.60
C TRP A 109 42.20 13.96 -7.46
N LYS A 110 43.40 13.81 -6.96
CA LYS A 110 44.63 14.13 -7.72
C LYS A 110 44.76 13.27 -8.98
N LEU A 111 44.51 11.94 -8.87
CA LEU A 111 44.58 11.02 -10.01
C LEU A 111 43.48 11.34 -11.03
N TRP A 112 42.29 11.73 -10.56
CA TRP A 112 41.20 12.16 -11.43
C TRP A 112 41.54 13.45 -12.18
N GLU A 113 42.06 14.48 -11.50
CA GLU A 113 42.51 15.73 -12.13
C GLU A 113 43.63 15.49 -13.16
N GLU A 114 44.56 14.57 -12.84
CA GLU A 114 45.63 14.18 -13.76
C GLU A 114 45.09 13.40 -14.97
N SER A 115 44.04 12.59 -14.80
CA SER A 115 43.36 11.89 -15.88
C SER A 115 42.65 12.85 -16.81
N GLU A 116 41.88 13.79 -16.28
CA GLU A 116 41.18 14.81 -17.05
C GLU A 116 42.16 15.71 -17.82
N ALA A 117 43.23 16.15 -17.17
CA ALA A 117 44.22 17.05 -17.78
C ALA A 117 45.01 16.39 -18.94
N ASN A 118 45.20 15.09 -18.89
CA ASN A 118 45.99 14.37 -19.90
C ASN A 118 45.13 13.58 -20.91
N GLY A 119 43.82 13.41 -20.66
CA GLY A 119 42.93 12.58 -21.48
C GLY A 119 43.26 11.09 -21.40
N GLU A 120 43.95 10.64 -20.35
CA GLU A 120 44.34 9.27 -20.10
C GLU A 120 43.90 8.85 -18.69
N ASN A 121 43.21 7.71 -18.56
CA ASN A 121 42.84 7.17 -17.23
C ASN A 121 44.13 6.86 -16.44
N LYS A 122 44.28 7.44 -15.23
CA LYS A 122 45.39 7.21 -14.32
C LYS A 122 45.06 6.28 -13.17
N PHE A 123 43.80 5.87 -13.06
CA PHE A 123 43.42 4.85 -12.08
C PHE A 123 43.78 3.46 -12.58
N PRO A 124 44.29 2.56 -11.73
CA PRO A 124 44.33 1.13 -12.01
C PRO A 124 42.89 0.60 -12.26
N GLU A 125 42.69 -0.10 -13.37
CA GLU A 125 41.34 -0.60 -13.76
C GLU A 125 40.90 -1.80 -12.89
N ASN A 126 41.88 -2.53 -12.32
CA ASN A 126 41.65 -3.68 -11.47
C ASN A 126 42.76 -3.88 -10.43
N TYR A 127 42.53 -4.76 -9.49
CA TYR A 127 43.47 -5.07 -8.42
C TYR A 127 44.84 -5.58 -8.95
N ASP A 128 44.89 -6.27 -10.07
CA ASP A 128 46.12 -6.86 -10.62
C ASP A 128 47.08 -5.80 -11.19
N GLU A 129 46.59 -4.66 -11.58
CA GLU A 129 47.37 -3.53 -12.09
C GLU A 129 48.11 -2.76 -10.99
N VAL A 130 47.67 -2.91 -9.74
CA VAL A 130 48.25 -2.26 -8.60
C VAL A 130 49.59 -2.95 -8.23
N LYS A 131 50.69 -2.22 -8.31
CA LYS A 131 52.04 -2.74 -8.04
C LYS A 131 52.34 -2.84 -6.55
N LEU A 132 51.80 -3.85 -5.88
CA LEU A 132 52.07 -4.12 -4.48
C LEU A 132 53.51 -4.60 -4.29
N THR A 133 54.16 -4.18 -3.17
CA THR A 133 55.40 -4.74 -2.71
C THR A 133 55.28 -6.22 -2.28
N ALA A 134 56.41 -6.92 -2.11
CA ALA A 134 56.38 -8.32 -1.65
C ALA A 134 55.78 -8.47 -0.23
N GLU A 135 55.99 -7.49 0.65
CA GLU A 135 55.41 -7.50 2.00
C GLU A 135 53.90 -7.25 1.97
N GLU A 136 53.45 -6.33 1.14
CA GLU A 136 52.01 -6.06 0.93
C GLU A 136 51.28 -7.27 0.33
N LYS A 137 51.86 -7.92 -0.68
CA LYS A 137 51.29 -9.19 -1.25
C LYS A 137 51.17 -10.27 -0.21
N ALA A 138 52.21 -10.52 0.58
CA ALA A 138 52.18 -11.50 1.65
C ALA A 138 51.14 -11.16 2.73
N PHE A 139 50.91 -9.89 3.00
CA PHE A 139 49.84 -9.43 3.92
C PHE A 139 48.45 -9.72 3.37
N VAL A 140 48.19 -9.40 2.09
CA VAL A 140 46.90 -9.67 1.41
C VAL A 140 46.64 -11.19 1.37
N GLU A 141 47.62 -12.01 0.95
CA GLU A 141 47.51 -13.45 0.89
C GLU A 141 47.17 -14.08 2.27
N ARG A 142 47.77 -13.56 3.35
CA ARG A 142 47.48 -13.97 4.71
C ARG A 142 46.09 -13.66 5.16
N ILE A 143 45.55 -12.45 4.78
CA ILE A 143 44.19 -12.05 5.05
C ILE A 143 43.21 -12.92 4.23
N ASP A 144 43.47 -13.11 2.94
CA ASP A 144 42.63 -13.93 2.06
C ASP A 144 42.50 -15.37 2.60
N ALA A 145 43.59 -15.95 3.08
CA ALA A 145 43.55 -17.28 3.70
C ALA A 145 42.67 -17.30 4.97
N ARG A 146 42.79 -16.27 5.83
CA ARG A 146 41.99 -16.14 7.04
C ARG A 146 40.51 -15.94 6.72
N MET A 147 40.20 -15.10 5.74
CA MET A 147 38.81 -14.89 5.30
C MET A 147 38.20 -16.16 4.69
N ALA A 148 38.99 -16.92 3.91
CA ALA A 148 38.52 -18.20 3.35
C ALA A 148 38.21 -19.23 4.46
N GLU A 149 39.05 -19.30 5.51
CA GLU A 149 38.78 -20.14 6.69
C GLU A 149 37.46 -19.70 7.41
N MET A 150 37.27 -18.41 7.62
CA MET A 150 36.07 -17.88 8.27
C MET A 150 34.82 -18.17 7.43
N ARG A 151 34.88 -18.02 6.11
CA ARG A 151 33.76 -18.38 5.22
C ARG A 151 33.36 -19.84 5.35
N GLN A 152 34.32 -20.77 5.39
CA GLN A 152 34.03 -22.21 5.56
C GLN A 152 33.31 -22.51 6.87
N GLN A 153 33.58 -21.78 7.93
CA GLN A 153 32.92 -21.93 9.23
C GLN A 153 31.51 -21.33 9.30
N GLN A 154 31.21 -20.30 8.51
CA GLN A 154 30.01 -19.49 8.63
C GLN A 154 28.94 -19.82 7.58
N PHE A 155 29.34 -20.27 6.41
CA PHE A 155 28.43 -20.50 5.27
C PHE A 155 28.03 -21.96 5.05
N THR A 156 28.41 -22.88 5.96
CA THR A 156 28.08 -24.29 5.85
C THR A 156 26.63 -24.65 6.18
N GLN A 157 25.85 -23.74 6.74
CA GLN A 157 24.42 -23.94 7.01
C GLN A 157 23.56 -23.03 6.09
N ARG A 158 23.36 -23.51 4.85
CA ARG A 158 22.58 -22.80 3.83
C ARG A 158 21.08 -22.63 4.10
N ASP A 159 20.52 -23.33 5.07
CA ASP A 159 19.07 -23.30 5.33
C ASP A 159 18.61 -22.05 6.10
N SER A 160 19.54 -21.36 6.73
CA SER A 160 19.39 -20.00 7.26
C SER A 160 20.77 -19.36 7.26
N TYR A 161 20.88 -18.07 6.91
CA TYR A 161 22.14 -17.34 7.07
C TYR A 161 22.47 -17.30 8.56
N TYR A 162 23.30 -18.24 9.02
CA TYR A 162 23.70 -18.29 10.42
C TYR A 162 24.66 -17.15 10.71
N LEU A 163 24.11 -16.07 11.26
CA LEU A 163 24.90 -14.99 11.81
C LEU A 163 25.36 -15.35 13.22
N GLY A 164 26.33 -16.26 13.34
CA GLY A 164 26.98 -16.51 14.62
C GLY A 164 27.64 -15.28 15.20
N ASN A 165 28.02 -14.33 14.34
CA ASN A 165 28.52 -13.03 14.72
C ASN A 165 28.10 -11.99 13.67
N ALA A 166 27.43 -10.91 14.08
CA ALA A 166 27.03 -9.80 13.21
C ALA A 166 28.22 -9.11 12.52
N ASN A 167 29.42 -9.18 13.08
CA ASN A 167 30.66 -8.67 12.49
C ASN A 167 31.07 -9.37 11.18
N ASN A 168 30.35 -10.41 10.75
CA ASN A 168 30.55 -11.03 9.45
C ASN A 168 29.81 -10.31 8.32
N ILE A 169 28.92 -9.40 8.65
CA ILE A 169 28.31 -8.47 7.70
C ILE A 169 29.37 -7.46 7.25
N VAL A 170 29.67 -7.42 5.95
CA VAL A 170 30.84 -6.68 5.43
C VAL A 170 30.66 -5.16 5.49
N ASN A 171 29.46 -4.65 5.54
CA ASN A 171 29.13 -3.21 5.54
C ASN A 171 28.46 -2.73 6.84
N LEU A 172 28.53 -3.49 7.92
CA LEU A 172 27.87 -3.11 9.18
C LEU A 172 28.33 -1.74 9.72
N PHE A 173 29.57 -1.33 9.39
CA PHE A 173 30.14 -0.04 9.75
C PHE A 173 29.42 1.16 9.11
N GLN A 174 28.64 0.95 8.04
CA GLN A 174 27.81 2.02 7.45
C GLN A 174 26.63 2.42 8.34
N PHE A 175 26.34 1.64 9.37
CA PHE A 175 25.25 1.89 10.33
C PHE A 175 25.82 2.16 11.72
N LYS A 176 25.39 3.25 12.33
CA LYS A 176 25.78 3.69 13.68
C LYS A 176 24.62 3.47 14.65
N ASP A 177 24.94 3.47 15.93
CA ASP A 177 23.96 3.35 17.01
C ASP A 177 23.12 2.06 16.96
N ILE A 178 23.65 1.00 16.32
CA ILE A 178 23.01 -0.32 16.30
C ILE A 178 22.94 -0.84 17.73
N ASP A 179 21.75 -1.12 18.20
CA ASP A 179 21.54 -1.68 19.55
C ASP A 179 21.51 -3.22 19.56
N GLU A 180 21.53 -3.77 20.79
CA GLU A 180 21.51 -5.22 20.99
C GLU A 180 20.20 -5.85 20.48
N ALA A 181 19.07 -5.13 20.51
CA ALA A 181 17.79 -5.66 20.08
C ALA A 181 17.77 -5.85 18.55
N LEU A 182 18.29 -4.88 17.79
CA LEU A 182 18.42 -4.98 16.33
C LEU A 182 19.37 -6.13 15.95
N LEU A 183 20.56 -6.22 16.60
CA LEU A 183 21.50 -7.29 16.35
C LEU A 183 20.91 -8.67 16.65
N ALA A 184 20.16 -8.81 17.75
CA ALA A 184 19.49 -10.04 18.10
C ALA A 184 18.45 -10.45 17.04
N LYS A 185 17.67 -9.50 16.51
CA LYS A 185 16.71 -9.78 15.43
C LYS A 185 17.41 -10.18 14.13
N LEU A 186 18.47 -9.49 13.74
CA LEU A 186 19.28 -9.86 12.57
C LEU A 186 19.88 -11.27 12.73
N GLN A 187 20.38 -11.62 13.91
CA GLN A 187 20.92 -12.95 14.19
C GLN A 187 19.86 -14.04 14.18
N GLN A 188 18.66 -13.74 14.70
CA GLN A 188 17.57 -14.69 14.80
C GLN A 188 16.85 -14.91 13.46
N ASN A 189 16.52 -13.83 12.74
CA ASN A 189 15.61 -13.83 11.60
C ASN A 189 16.29 -13.49 10.28
N ASN A 190 17.54 -13.01 10.29
CA ASN A 190 18.26 -12.36 9.19
C ASN A 190 17.59 -11.06 8.69
N PHE A 191 16.60 -10.56 9.40
CA PHE A 191 16.01 -9.24 9.17
C PHE A 191 15.50 -8.62 10.46
N ALA A 192 15.31 -7.30 10.42
CA ALA A 192 14.66 -6.53 11.46
C ALA A 192 13.87 -5.38 10.83
N ILE A 193 12.79 -4.95 11.51
CA ILE A 193 11.99 -3.80 11.11
C ILE A 193 12.02 -2.79 12.26
N THR A 194 12.22 -1.51 11.94
CA THR A 194 12.17 -0.42 12.91
C THR A 194 11.05 0.56 12.55
N GLU A 195 10.46 1.19 13.56
CA GLU A 195 9.54 2.29 13.33
C GLU A 195 10.27 3.41 12.57
N GLY A 196 9.66 3.91 11.51
CA GLY A 196 10.18 4.97 10.68
C GLY A 196 9.32 6.23 10.72
N SER A 197 9.86 7.33 10.20
CA SER A 197 9.18 8.63 10.11
C SER A 197 9.02 9.11 8.67
N ASN A 198 9.46 8.33 7.69
CA ASN A 198 9.38 8.69 6.29
C ASN A 198 7.93 8.76 5.83
N LEU A 199 7.58 9.85 5.16
CA LEU A 199 6.24 10.07 4.63
C LEU A 199 5.97 9.24 3.38
N GLN A 200 7.03 8.78 2.69
CA GLN A 200 6.97 7.92 1.51
C GLN A 200 7.96 6.76 1.65
N LEU A 201 7.65 5.62 1.02
CA LEU A 201 8.54 4.47 1.04
C LEU A 201 9.85 4.74 0.29
N PHE A 202 9.82 5.46 -0.82
CA PHE A 202 11.00 5.75 -1.63
C PHE A 202 12.03 6.64 -0.93
N HIS A 203 11.66 7.46 0.05
CA HIS A 203 12.61 8.31 0.79
C HIS A 203 13.72 7.50 1.49
N ALA A 204 13.42 6.28 1.95
CA ALA A 204 14.44 5.43 2.55
C ALA A 204 15.49 4.98 1.52
N TYR A 205 15.07 4.77 0.28
CA TYR A 205 15.95 4.37 -0.83
C TYR A 205 16.78 5.55 -1.34
N GLU A 206 16.23 6.75 -1.38
CA GLU A 206 16.97 7.97 -1.71
C GLU A 206 18.06 8.26 -0.67
N GLU A 207 17.76 8.08 0.62
CA GLU A 207 18.77 8.22 1.67
C GLU A 207 19.88 7.18 1.51
N ASN A 208 19.55 5.95 1.11
CA ASN A 208 20.53 4.91 0.83
C ASN A 208 21.45 5.29 -0.33
N ASP A 209 20.92 5.86 -1.42
CA ASP A 209 21.70 6.34 -2.55
C ASP A 209 22.73 7.40 -2.12
N TYR A 210 22.28 8.44 -1.42
CA TYR A 210 23.21 9.47 -0.91
C TYR A 210 24.29 8.94 0.03
N ARG A 211 24.10 7.77 0.64
CA ARG A 211 25.01 7.15 1.61
C ARG A 211 25.69 5.90 1.09
N GLN A 212 25.44 5.51 -0.15
CA GLN A 212 25.97 4.29 -0.77
C GLN A 212 25.63 3.01 0.03
N VAL A 213 24.44 2.98 0.64
CA VAL A 213 23.92 1.83 1.37
C VAL A 213 23.19 0.91 0.41
N PRO A 214 23.43 -0.40 0.45
CA PRO A 214 22.74 -1.35 -0.40
C PRO A 214 21.22 -1.35 -0.23
N ASN A 215 20.49 -1.17 -1.32
CA ASN A 215 19.03 -1.23 -1.35
C ASN A 215 18.50 -2.65 -1.21
N PHE A 216 17.44 -2.81 -0.39
CA PHE A 216 16.56 -3.98 -0.41
C PHE A 216 15.21 -3.57 -1.00
N ILE A 217 14.99 -3.84 -2.28
CA ILE A 217 13.76 -3.46 -2.98
C ILE A 217 12.62 -4.37 -2.52
N THR A 218 11.69 -3.81 -1.76
CA THR A 218 10.56 -4.53 -1.16
C THR A 218 9.36 -4.62 -2.10
N THR A 219 8.52 -5.62 -1.86
CA THR A 219 7.17 -5.69 -2.47
C THR A 219 6.31 -4.50 -2.08
N ASP A 220 6.53 -3.90 -0.91
CA ASP A 220 5.85 -2.72 -0.39
C ASP A 220 6.07 -1.49 -1.28
N LEU A 221 7.31 -1.22 -1.68
CA LEU A 221 7.65 -0.09 -2.55
C LEU A 221 6.87 -0.15 -3.88
N TYR A 222 6.80 -1.34 -4.48
CA TYR A 222 6.08 -1.52 -5.73
C TYR A 222 4.55 -1.47 -5.56
N LEU A 223 4.02 -2.01 -4.45
CA LEU A 223 2.58 -1.95 -4.15
C LEU A 223 2.12 -0.50 -3.97
N GLN A 224 2.91 0.33 -3.31
CA GLN A 224 2.61 1.75 -3.17
C GLN A 224 2.61 2.47 -4.53
N ALA A 225 3.62 2.21 -5.38
CA ALA A 225 3.62 2.74 -6.74
C ALA A 225 2.41 2.25 -7.57
N PHE A 226 2.00 0.99 -7.38
CA PHE A 226 0.81 0.43 -8.02
C PHE A 226 -0.49 1.05 -7.49
N HIS A 227 -0.60 1.33 -6.19
CA HIS A 227 -1.71 2.08 -5.61
C HIS A 227 -1.85 3.46 -6.26
N MET A 228 -0.76 4.21 -6.36
CA MET A 228 -0.74 5.53 -7.02
C MET A 228 -1.16 5.45 -8.50
N TYR A 229 -0.65 4.45 -9.22
CA TYR A 229 -1.05 4.18 -10.60
C TYR A 229 -2.54 3.82 -10.71
N PHE A 230 -3.05 2.93 -9.87
CA PHE A 230 -4.45 2.51 -9.92
C PHE A 230 -5.39 3.67 -9.61
N SER A 231 -5.06 4.46 -8.61
CA SER A 231 -5.73 5.71 -8.27
C SER A 231 -5.75 6.65 -9.49
N TYR A 232 -4.64 6.80 -10.19
CA TYR A 232 -4.55 7.61 -11.41
C TYR A 232 -5.43 7.09 -12.56
N VAL A 233 -5.44 5.76 -12.80
CA VAL A 233 -6.30 5.12 -13.82
C VAL A 233 -7.77 5.48 -13.56
N LEU A 234 -8.17 5.37 -12.34
CA LEU A 234 -9.55 5.59 -11.95
C LEU A 234 -9.97 7.06 -12.15
N LYS A 235 -9.15 8.02 -11.73
CA LYS A 235 -9.37 9.46 -11.93
C LYS A 235 -9.50 9.85 -13.39
N SER A 236 -8.53 9.42 -14.17
CA SER A 236 -8.52 9.70 -15.61
C SER A 236 -9.79 9.19 -16.26
N LEU A 237 -10.23 7.99 -15.89
CA LEU A 237 -11.48 7.41 -16.37
C LEU A 237 -12.70 8.24 -15.95
N GLU A 238 -12.75 8.69 -14.71
CA GLU A 238 -13.88 9.46 -14.18
C GLU A 238 -13.96 10.85 -14.79
N LYS A 239 -12.88 11.61 -14.71
CA LYS A 239 -12.85 12.98 -15.22
C LYS A 239 -13.07 13.05 -16.72
N GLN A 240 -12.46 12.15 -17.49
CA GLN A 240 -12.47 12.22 -18.95
C GLN A 240 -13.64 11.48 -19.60
N HIS A 241 -14.18 10.44 -18.96
CA HIS A 241 -15.18 9.56 -19.56
C HIS A 241 -16.48 9.43 -18.77
N ILE A 242 -16.40 9.21 -17.45
CA ILE A 242 -17.60 8.91 -16.66
C ILE A 242 -18.42 10.17 -16.38
N ILE A 243 -17.82 11.23 -15.85
CA ILE A 243 -18.53 12.46 -15.49
C ILE A 243 -19.28 13.05 -16.70
N PRO A 244 -18.64 13.30 -17.86
CA PRO A 244 -19.34 13.85 -19.02
C PRO A 244 -20.46 12.93 -19.55
N THR A 245 -20.23 11.61 -19.47
CA THR A 245 -21.25 10.64 -19.88
C THR A 245 -22.44 10.61 -18.93
N LEU A 246 -22.18 10.71 -17.64
CA LEU A 246 -23.20 10.69 -16.59
C LEU A 246 -24.07 11.96 -16.61
N GLU A 247 -23.44 13.14 -16.82
CA GLU A 247 -24.17 14.39 -17.03
C GLU A 247 -25.13 14.29 -18.21
N ARG A 248 -24.64 13.84 -19.35
CA ARG A 248 -25.41 13.64 -20.57
C ARG A 248 -26.53 12.62 -20.36
N LEU A 249 -26.26 11.51 -19.69
CA LEU A 249 -27.24 10.46 -19.40
C LEU A 249 -28.35 10.95 -18.48
N CYS A 250 -28.01 11.60 -17.36
CA CYS A 250 -28.99 12.10 -16.40
C CYS A 250 -29.89 13.19 -17.01
N LEU A 251 -29.33 14.12 -17.78
CA LEU A 251 -30.09 15.15 -18.48
C LEU A 251 -31.05 14.53 -19.52
N SER A 252 -30.56 13.56 -20.29
CA SER A 252 -31.37 12.89 -21.34
C SER A 252 -32.50 12.06 -20.73
N LEU A 253 -32.26 11.36 -19.63
CA LEU A 253 -33.27 10.61 -18.89
C LEU A 253 -34.33 11.56 -18.30
N ASN A 254 -33.91 12.67 -17.67
CA ASN A 254 -34.83 13.70 -17.18
C ASN A 254 -35.72 14.25 -18.32
N ALA A 255 -35.10 14.70 -19.41
CA ALA A 255 -35.83 15.26 -20.55
C ALA A 255 -36.82 14.27 -21.18
N THR A 256 -36.43 13.00 -21.32
CA THR A 256 -37.28 11.93 -21.83
C THR A 256 -38.48 11.69 -20.91
N CYS A 257 -38.26 11.60 -19.61
CA CYS A 257 -39.35 11.41 -18.64
C CYS A 257 -40.29 12.61 -18.60
N ILE A 258 -39.79 13.85 -18.67
CA ILE A 258 -40.65 15.03 -18.85
C ILE A 258 -41.48 14.95 -20.13
N SER A 259 -40.87 14.50 -21.24
CA SER A 259 -41.62 14.34 -22.48
C SER A 259 -42.77 13.31 -22.34
N ILE A 260 -42.49 12.15 -21.74
CA ILE A 260 -43.48 11.11 -21.47
C ILE A 260 -44.62 11.65 -20.59
N SER A 261 -44.31 12.37 -19.50
CA SER A 261 -45.32 12.92 -18.57
C SER A 261 -46.26 13.93 -19.24
N ARG A 262 -45.78 14.63 -20.29
CA ARG A 262 -46.59 15.57 -21.07
C ARG A 262 -47.43 14.96 -22.16
N GLN A 263 -47.05 13.77 -22.62
CA GLN A 263 -47.70 13.09 -23.76
C GLN A 263 -48.75 12.03 -23.30
N THR A 264 -48.65 11.54 -22.08
CA THR A 264 -49.55 10.53 -21.56
C THR A 264 -50.82 11.13 -20.91
N GLU A 265 -51.97 10.48 -21.14
CA GLU A 265 -53.20 10.79 -20.43
C GLU A 265 -53.42 9.88 -19.19
N ASP A 266 -52.58 8.85 -19.03
CA ASP A 266 -52.57 7.96 -17.85
C ASP A 266 -51.91 8.64 -16.66
N GLU A 267 -52.66 9.03 -15.67
CA GLU A 267 -52.16 9.75 -14.47
C GLU A 267 -51.16 8.89 -13.67
N SER A 268 -51.26 7.54 -13.70
CA SER A 268 -50.25 6.70 -13.04
C SER A 268 -48.92 6.68 -13.79
N LEU A 269 -48.97 6.60 -15.11
CA LEU A 269 -47.78 6.66 -15.95
C LEU A 269 -47.14 8.07 -15.88
N LYS A 270 -47.96 9.11 -15.86
CA LYS A 270 -47.52 10.49 -15.70
C LYS A 270 -46.79 10.69 -14.39
N ASP A 271 -47.34 10.18 -13.30
CA ASP A 271 -46.68 10.30 -11.97
C ASP A 271 -45.34 9.52 -11.92
N MET A 272 -45.28 8.33 -12.47
CA MET A 272 -44.02 7.56 -12.58
C MET A 272 -42.98 8.32 -13.40
N ALA A 273 -43.38 8.98 -14.49
CA ALA A 273 -42.49 9.76 -15.33
C ALA A 273 -42.01 11.04 -14.62
N GLU A 274 -42.90 11.73 -13.92
CA GLU A 274 -42.55 12.91 -13.13
C GLU A 274 -41.59 12.59 -11.96
N TYR A 275 -41.82 11.44 -11.27
CA TYR A 275 -40.93 10.93 -10.26
C TYR A 275 -39.53 10.62 -10.84
N ALA A 276 -39.48 9.89 -11.96
CA ALA A 276 -38.21 9.54 -12.61
C ALA A 276 -37.44 10.77 -13.10
N ALA A 277 -38.14 11.77 -13.68
CA ALA A 277 -37.54 13.03 -14.08
C ALA A 277 -36.86 13.73 -12.90
N THR A 278 -37.49 13.73 -11.74
CA THR A 278 -36.95 14.32 -10.50
C THR A 278 -35.78 13.50 -9.96
N PHE A 279 -35.86 12.16 -10.01
CA PHE A 279 -34.78 11.27 -9.58
C PHE A 279 -33.48 11.53 -10.33
N TYR A 280 -33.55 11.78 -11.65
CA TYR A 280 -32.37 12.09 -12.48
C TYR A 280 -31.95 13.56 -12.42
N ALA A 281 -32.85 14.45 -12.00
CA ALA A 281 -32.51 15.86 -11.80
C ALA A 281 -31.52 16.07 -10.63
N ILE A 282 -31.59 15.23 -9.59
CA ILE A 282 -30.71 15.34 -8.42
C ILE A 282 -29.25 15.13 -8.79
N PRO A 283 -28.81 13.98 -9.36
CA PRO A 283 -27.41 13.77 -9.74
C PRO A 283 -26.95 14.76 -10.82
N TYR A 284 -27.80 15.17 -11.78
CA TYR A 284 -27.43 16.20 -12.74
C TYR A 284 -27.10 17.53 -12.06
N TYR A 285 -27.94 17.98 -11.12
CA TYR A 285 -27.64 19.20 -10.35
C TYR A 285 -26.36 19.07 -9.50
N LEU A 286 -26.16 17.92 -8.89
CA LEU A 286 -24.94 17.69 -8.09
C LEU A 286 -23.68 17.84 -8.95
N LEU A 287 -23.69 17.32 -10.17
CA LEU A 287 -22.58 17.41 -11.13
C LEU A 287 -22.37 18.82 -11.69
N THR A 288 -23.46 19.48 -12.13
CA THR A 288 -23.36 20.69 -12.96
C THR A 288 -23.73 21.99 -12.21
N LYS A 289 -24.43 21.88 -11.06
CA LYS A 289 -25.10 22.98 -10.35
C LYS A 289 -26.22 23.65 -11.16
N GLU A 290 -26.62 23.05 -12.28
CA GLU A 290 -27.75 23.50 -13.10
C GLU A 290 -29.00 22.70 -12.78
N THR A 291 -30.15 23.35 -12.64
CA THR A 291 -31.42 22.68 -12.39
C THR A 291 -32.12 22.38 -13.72
N PRO A 292 -32.32 21.10 -14.08
CA PRO A 292 -33.04 20.73 -15.29
C PRO A 292 -34.55 20.95 -15.14
N ASN A 293 -35.37 20.56 -16.12
CA ASN A 293 -36.83 20.67 -16.00
C ASN A 293 -37.36 19.80 -14.83
N LEU A 294 -38.12 20.48 -13.94
CA LEU A 294 -38.71 19.83 -12.77
C LEU A 294 -40.23 19.83 -12.86
N PRO A 295 -40.91 18.72 -12.57
CA PRO A 295 -42.35 18.65 -12.38
C PRO A 295 -42.75 19.46 -11.14
N ALA A 296 -43.82 20.27 -11.26
CA ALA A 296 -44.27 21.11 -10.15
C ALA A 296 -44.60 20.31 -8.87
N LYS A 297 -45.14 19.10 -9.03
CA LYS A 297 -45.47 18.19 -7.94
C LYS A 297 -44.27 17.82 -7.06
N TYR A 298 -43.10 17.66 -7.65
CA TYR A 298 -41.89 17.18 -6.96
C TYR A 298 -40.88 18.27 -6.62
N GLN A 299 -41.14 19.54 -6.97
CA GLN A 299 -40.19 20.62 -6.79
C GLN A 299 -39.77 20.80 -5.32
N LYS A 300 -40.71 20.70 -4.37
CA LYS A 300 -40.38 20.80 -2.93
C LYS A 300 -39.53 19.63 -2.47
N ALA A 301 -39.90 18.39 -2.85
CA ALA A 301 -39.17 17.19 -2.48
C ALA A 301 -37.72 17.22 -3.05
N TYR A 302 -37.58 17.67 -4.29
CA TYR A 302 -36.25 17.87 -4.89
C TYR A 302 -35.39 18.85 -4.07
N GLN A 303 -35.93 19.97 -3.63
CA GLN A 303 -35.16 20.93 -2.82
C GLN A 303 -34.74 20.33 -1.48
N GLN A 304 -35.64 19.61 -0.82
CA GLN A 304 -35.36 18.94 0.45
C GLN A 304 -34.25 17.89 0.30
N GLU A 305 -34.25 17.09 -0.77
CA GLU A 305 -33.19 16.12 -1.02
C GLU A 305 -31.81 16.80 -1.18
N ILE A 306 -31.74 17.91 -1.91
CA ILE A 306 -30.51 18.67 -2.07
C ILE A 306 -30.03 19.26 -0.72
N GLU A 307 -30.93 19.74 0.11
CA GLU A 307 -30.63 20.24 1.46
C GLU A 307 -30.07 19.13 2.36
N HIS A 308 -30.69 17.94 2.38
CA HIS A 308 -30.23 16.78 3.13
C HIS A 308 -28.85 16.27 2.67
N ILE A 309 -28.64 16.19 1.34
CA ILE A 309 -27.34 15.79 0.77
C ILE A 309 -26.24 16.78 1.18
N ASN A 310 -26.54 18.08 1.22
CA ASN A 310 -25.57 19.08 1.65
C ASN A 310 -25.34 19.08 3.17
N ALA A 311 -26.35 18.76 3.96
CA ALA A 311 -26.23 18.64 5.43
C ALA A 311 -25.40 17.44 5.85
N GLN A 312 -25.41 16.33 5.07
CA GLN A 312 -24.66 15.11 5.33
C GLN A 312 -25.01 14.45 6.69
N GLU A 313 -26.24 14.61 7.12
CA GLU A 313 -26.79 14.03 8.34
C GLU A 313 -27.94 13.09 7.99
N ASP A 314 -27.98 11.89 8.59
CA ASP A 314 -29.00 10.88 8.31
C ASP A 314 -30.40 11.37 8.68
N ASP A 315 -31.35 11.35 7.74
CA ASP A 315 -32.71 11.80 7.93
C ASP A 315 -33.71 11.01 7.04
N PHE A 316 -35.00 11.25 7.21
CA PHE A 316 -36.04 10.67 6.36
C PHE A 316 -36.11 11.35 5.00
N SER A 317 -36.12 10.56 3.93
CA SER A 317 -36.44 11.06 2.59
C SER A 317 -37.93 11.01 2.31
N GLU A 318 -38.58 12.16 2.17
CA GLU A 318 -39.98 12.24 1.71
C GLU A 318 -40.09 11.80 0.25
N PHE A 319 -39.09 12.09 -0.59
CA PHE A 319 -39.04 11.76 -2.00
C PHE A 319 -38.95 10.24 -2.24
N LEU A 320 -37.99 9.56 -1.57
CA LEU A 320 -37.81 8.11 -1.71
C LEU A 320 -38.87 7.30 -0.95
N SER A 321 -39.64 7.95 -0.07
CA SER A 321 -40.73 7.37 0.71
C SER A 321 -40.34 6.10 1.51
N TYR A 322 -39.14 6.07 2.07
CA TYR A 322 -38.71 5.02 2.99
C TYR A 322 -39.39 5.25 4.35
N LYS A 323 -40.41 4.46 4.64
CA LYS A 323 -41.33 4.70 5.77
C LYS A 323 -40.75 4.34 7.15
N GLU A 324 -39.71 3.55 7.21
CA GLU A 324 -39.24 2.91 8.45
C GLU A 324 -37.72 3.05 8.68
N ALA A 325 -37.00 3.74 7.82
CA ALA A 325 -35.57 3.89 7.93
C ALA A 325 -35.12 5.27 7.51
N TYR A 326 -34.14 5.81 8.24
CA TYR A 326 -33.36 6.97 7.79
C TYR A 326 -32.63 6.65 6.51
N PHE A 327 -32.58 7.60 5.59
CA PHE A 327 -31.71 7.51 4.44
C PHE A 327 -30.32 8.01 4.87
N PRO A 328 -29.24 7.28 4.55
CA PRO A 328 -27.91 7.54 5.10
C PRO A 328 -27.20 8.69 4.36
N TYR A 329 -27.66 9.91 4.55
CA TYR A 329 -27.05 11.11 3.95
C TYR A 329 -25.64 11.37 4.45
N SER A 330 -25.25 10.84 5.61
CA SER A 330 -23.86 10.86 6.10
C SER A 330 -22.86 10.20 5.14
N LEU A 331 -23.31 9.28 4.29
CA LEU A 331 -22.47 8.67 3.26
C LEU A 331 -22.09 9.64 2.13
N PHE A 332 -22.79 10.77 1.99
CA PHE A 332 -22.52 11.76 0.95
C PHE A 332 -21.38 12.72 1.31
N LYS A 333 -20.78 12.62 2.51
CA LYS A 333 -19.55 13.32 2.88
C LYS A 333 -18.41 12.80 2.00
N PRO A 334 -17.82 13.64 1.11
CA PRO A 334 -16.67 13.25 0.33
C PRO A 334 -15.49 12.88 1.25
N ARG A 335 -14.77 11.84 0.93
CA ARG A 335 -13.61 11.34 1.68
C ARG A 335 -12.65 10.60 0.73
N GLY A 336 -11.52 10.19 1.25
CA GLY A 336 -10.45 9.74 0.38
C GLY A 336 -10.08 10.87 -0.58
N HIS A 337 -9.81 10.54 -1.78
CA HIS A 337 -9.42 11.47 -2.81
C HIS A 337 -10.52 12.38 -3.37
N TYR A 338 -11.78 12.14 -3.11
CA TYR A 338 -12.83 13.08 -3.54
C TYR A 338 -12.82 14.37 -2.74
N THR A 339 -12.00 14.49 -1.69
CA THR A 339 -11.82 15.77 -0.98
C THR A 339 -11.01 16.78 -1.79
N ARG A 340 -10.23 16.33 -2.78
CA ARG A 340 -9.20 17.10 -3.49
C ARG A 340 -9.76 18.17 -4.44
N GLU A 341 -10.78 17.82 -5.24
CA GLU A 341 -11.31 18.68 -6.29
C GLU A 341 -12.82 18.85 -6.22
N PRO A 342 -13.35 20.08 -6.50
CA PRO A 342 -14.80 20.31 -6.52
C PRO A 342 -15.55 19.42 -7.51
N GLN A 343 -14.94 19.09 -8.66
CA GLN A 343 -15.55 18.22 -9.66
C GLN A 343 -15.70 16.79 -9.14
N LEU A 344 -14.68 16.28 -8.46
CA LEU A 344 -14.72 14.94 -7.86
C LEU A 344 -15.66 14.87 -6.65
N GLN A 345 -15.73 15.94 -5.83
CA GLN A 345 -16.72 16.04 -4.76
C GLN A 345 -18.15 15.95 -5.31
N ALA A 346 -18.41 16.68 -6.40
CA ALA A 346 -19.69 16.68 -7.10
C ALA A 346 -20.04 15.28 -7.65
N TYR A 347 -19.07 14.65 -8.28
CA TYR A 347 -19.22 13.29 -8.79
C TYR A 347 -19.46 12.27 -7.66
N PHE A 348 -18.73 12.37 -6.58
CA PHE A 348 -18.93 11.51 -5.40
C PHE A 348 -20.39 11.56 -4.92
N GLN A 349 -20.94 12.76 -4.73
CA GLN A 349 -22.30 12.93 -4.27
C GLN A 349 -23.33 12.44 -5.30
N ALA A 350 -23.11 12.70 -6.57
CA ALA A 350 -23.99 12.24 -7.65
C ALA A 350 -23.99 10.71 -7.79
N MET A 351 -22.81 10.09 -7.75
CA MET A 351 -22.68 8.65 -7.81
C MET A 351 -23.23 8.00 -6.53
N MET A 352 -23.00 8.59 -5.37
CA MET A 352 -23.57 8.11 -4.10
C MET A 352 -25.10 8.10 -4.13
N TRP A 353 -25.74 9.11 -4.74
CA TRP A 353 -27.19 9.09 -4.97
C TRP A 353 -27.61 7.90 -5.81
N LEU A 354 -26.98 7.69 -6.97
CA LEU A 354 -27.32 6.61 -7.90
C LEU A 354 -27.04 5.22 -7.35
N GLN A 355 -26.15 5.11 -6.37
CA GLN A 355 -25.78 3.86 -5.71
C GLN A 355 -26.63 3.55 -4.48
N THR A 356 -27.09 4.58 -3.75
CA THR A 356 -27.78 4.40 -2.47
C THR A 356 -29.30 4.49 -2.59
N ALA A 357 -29.82 5.42 -3.43
CA ALA A 357 -31.24 5.51 -3.71
C ALA A 357 -31.69 4.24 -4.49
N CYS A 358 -32.53 3.44 -3.88
CA CYS A 358 -32.95 2.13 -4.41
C CYS A 358 -34.46 1.99 -4.50
N PHE A 359 -34.90 1.09 -5.38
CA PHE A 359 -36.26 0.58 -5.45
C PHE A 359 -36.35 -0.77 -4.75
N CYS A 360 -37.34 -0.95 -3.93
CA CYS A 360 -37.58 -2.19 -3.22
C CYS A 360 -38.41 -3.13 -4.08
N ARG A 361 -37.87 -4.29 -4.45
CA ARG A 361 -38.57 -5.29 -5.25
C ARG A 361 -39.89 -5.75 -4.58
N GLU A 362 -39.89 -5.89 -3.25
CA GLU A 362 -41.06 -6.33 -2.47
C GLU A 362 -42.20 -5.31 -2.43
N GLN A 363 -41.92 -4.05 -2.79
CA GLN A 363 -42.93 -2.98 -2.84
C GLN A 363 -43.40 -2.78 -4.28
N GLN A 364 -44.68 -3.12 -4.56
CA GLN A 364 -45.18 -3.16 -5.91
C GLN A 364 -45.03 -1.86 -6.69
N GLU A 365 -45.25 -0.71 -6.04
CA GLU A 365 -45.15 0.59 -6.70
C GLU A 365 -43.69 0.97 -7.01
N GLN A 366 -42.76 0.62 -6.12
CA GLN A 366 -41.33 0.82 -6.38
C GLN A 366 -40.80 -0.12 -7.47
N LEU A 367 -41.29 -1.39 -7.52
CA LEU A 367 -40.95 -2.30 -8.59
C LEU A 367 -41.47 -1.79 -9.95
N LYS A 368 -42.72 -1.28 -10.01
CA LYS A 368 -43.24 -0.61 -11.22
C LYS A 368 -42.36 0.56 -11.65
N GLN A 369 -41.92 1.37 -10.70
CA GLN A 369 -41.08 2.51 -10.96
C GLN A 369 -39.71 2.05 -11.55
N ALA A 370 -39.12 0.98 -11.01
CA ALA A 370 -37.86 0.42 -11.53
C ALA A 370 -38.07 -0.16 -12.94
N ILE A 371 -39.20 -0.84 -13.20
CA ILE A 371 -39.54 -1.38 -14.54
C ILE A 371 -39.73 -0.24 -15.53
N PHE A 372 -40.43 0.83 -15.16
CA PHE A 372 -40.59 2.02 -16.00
C PHE A 372 -39.24 2.63 -16.38
N GLN A 373 -38.37 2.88 -15.38
CA GLN A 373 -37.04 3.47 -15.65
C GLN A 373 -36.16 2.54 -16.51
N ALA A 374 -36.16 1.24 -16.28
CA ALA A 374 -35.45 0.27 -17.11
C ALA A 374 -35.95 0.26 -18.56
N THR A 375 -37.25 0.46 -18.75
CA THR A 375 -37.87 0.56 -20.08
C THR A 375 -37.45 1.81 -20.79
N VAL A 376 -37.51 2.96 -20.10
CA VAL A 376 -37.00 4.26 -20.64
C VAL A 376 -35.54 4.15 -21.06
N LEU A 377 -34.70 3.58 -20.20
CA LEU A 377 -33.27 3.40 -20.48
C LEU A 377 -33.02 2.51 -21.71
N SER A 378 -33.87 1.48 -21.93
CA SER A 378 -33.68 0.52 -23.03
C SER A 378 -34.26 1.01 -24.35
N THR A 379 -35.27 1.87 -24.34
CA THR A 379 -36.07 2.18 -25.55
C THR A 379 -35.67 3.49 -26.18
N TYR A 380 -35.29 4.47 -25.36
CA TYR A 380 -35.09 5.84 -25.85
C TYR A 380 -33.63 6.16 -26.20
N LYS A 381 -33.47 7.24 -26.94
CA LYS A 381 -32.17 7.82 -27.34
C LYS A 381 -32.08 9.26 -26.86
N ASP A 382 -30.87 9.75 -26.77
CA ASP A 382 -30.62 11.17 -26.50
C ASP A 382 -30.80 12.04 -27.77
N MET A 383 -30.59 13.35 -27.63
CA MET A 383 -30.70 14.30 -28.75
C MET A 383 -29.69 14.06 -29.87
N ALA A 384 -28.61 13.34 -29.62
CA ALA A 384 -27.61 12.97 -30.62
C ALA A 384 -27.84 11.55 -31.19
N GLU A 385 -29.05 11.00 -31.05
CA GLU A 385 -29.45 9.67 -31.52
C GLU A 385 -28.67 8.50 -30.89
N THR A 386 -27.96 8.73 -29.76
CA THR A 386 -27.26 7.68 -29.01
C THR A 386 -28.26 6.96 -28.10
N PRO A 387 -28.38 5.63 -28.11
CA PRO A 387 -29.22 4.89 -27.18
C PRO A 387 -28.83 5.19 -25.72
N LEU A 388 -29.82 5.48 -24.83
CA LEU A 388 -29.54 5.76 -23.43
C LEU A 388 -28.87 4.56 -22.73
N MET A 389 -29.21 3.35 -23.11
CA MET A 389 -28.55 2.12 -22.64
C MET A 389 -27.06 2.09 -23.00
N GLU A 390 -26.65 2.63 -24.15
CA GLU A 390 -25.25 2.70 -24.52
C GLU A 390 -24.49 3.70 -23.64
N LEU A 391 -25.07 4.87 -23.34
CA LEU A 391 -24.50 5.83 -22.38
C LEU A 391 -24.37 5.21 -20.99
N TYR A 392 -25.38 4.48 -20.53
CA TYR A 392 -25.33 3.76 -19.27
C TYR A 392 -24.19 2.72 -19.25
N GLN A 393 -24.02 1.95 -20.31
CA GLN A 393 -22.97 0.93 -20.40
C GLN A 393 -21.57 1.53 -20.46
N ARG A 394 -21.40 2.72 -21.05
CA ARG A 394 -20.12 3.44 -21.05
C ARG A 394 -19.64 3.82 -19.63
N VAL A 395 -20.57 3.97 -18.68
CA VAL A 395 -20.27 4.16 -17.25
C VAL A 395 -20.14 2.81 -16.54
N TYR A 396 -21.11 1.93 -16.74
CA TYR A 396 -21.24 0.68 -15.99
C TYR A 396 -20.11 -0.33 -16.26
N THR A 397 -19.71 -0.50 -17.54
CA THR A 397 -18.78 -1.56 -17.97
C THR A 397 -17.36 -1.34 -17.44
N PRO A 398 -16.72 -0.16 -17.60
CA PRO A 398 -15.39 0.06 -17.03
C PRO A 398 -15.35 -0.12 -15.51
N LEU A 399 -16.36 0.38 -14.79
CA LEU A 399 -16.45 0.23 -13.34
C LEU A 399 -16.62 -1.25 -12.91
N THR A 400 -17.37 -2.04 -13.67
CA THR A 400 -17.51 -3.48 -13.40
C THR A 400 -16.17 -4.19 -13.54
N PHE A 401 -15.42 -3.83 -14.55
CA PHE A 401 -14.12 -4.44 -14.77
C PHE A 401 -13.07 -4.02 -13.71
N LEU A 402 -13.05 -2.77 -13.32
CA LEU A 402 -12.11 -2.30 -12.32
C LEU A 402 -12.47 -2.82 -10.92
N MET A 403 -13.75 -2.75 -10.54
CA MET A 403 -14.23 -2.97 -9.18
C MET A 403 -15.02 -4.26 -8.96
N GLY A 404 -15.43 -4.93 -10.02
CA GLY A 404 -16.21 -6.19 -9.94
C GLY A 404 -17.69 -6.03 -10.21
N GLU A 405 -18.41 -7.16 -10.11
CA GLU A 405 -19.86 -7.27 -10.34
C GLU A 405 -20.65 -6.55 -9.25
N THR A 406 -21.92 -6.26 -9.54
CA THR A 406 -22.80 -5.56 -8.61
C THR A 406 -23.31 -6.45 -7.47
N ASP A 407 -23.40 -5.88 -6.27
CA ASP A 407 -23.96 -6.53 -5.09
C ASP A 407 -25.51 -6.63 -5.15
N ASN A 408 -26.16 -5.55 -5.58
CA ASN A 408 -27.60 -5.47 -5.70
C ASN A 408 -28.09 -5.73 -7.15
N LEU A 409 -29.42 -5.90 -7.30
CA LEU A 409 -30.08 -5.90 -8.60
C LEU A 409 -29.96 -4.50 -9.24
N SER A 410 -29.98 -4.45 -10.58
CA SER A 410 -29.84 -3.22 -11.35
C SER A 410 -30.99 -3.02 -12.35
N LEU A 411 -31.14 -1.82 -12.86
CA LEU A 411 -32.03 -1.56 -13.99
C LEU A 411 -31.60 -2.33 -15.24
N LEU A 412 -30.32 -2.64 -15.39
CA LEU A 412 -29.80 -3.47 -16.49
C LEU A 412 -30.35 -4.91 -16.40
N ASP A 413 -30.46 -5.47 -15.20
CA ASP A 413 -31.05 -6.81 -14.99
C ASP A 413 -32.53 -6.83 -15.45
N ILE A 414 -33.28 -5.78 -15.10
CA ILE A 414 -34.67 -5.64 -15.54
C ILE A 414 -34.76 -5.51 -17.07
N ALA A 415 -33.94 -4.65 -17.67
CA ALA A 415 -33.87 -4.43 -19.10
C ALA A 415 -33.60 -5.75 -19.87
N GLN A 416 -32.67 -6.56 -19.37
CA GLN A 416 -32.40 -7.89 -19.95
C GLN A 416 -33.57 -8.85 -19.84
N ILE A 417 -34.29 -8.85 -18.70
CA ILE A 417 -35.49 -9.66 -18.50
C ILE A 417 -36.61 -9.22 -19.46
N LEU A 418 -36.84 -7.91 -19.59
CA LEU A 418 -37.87 -7.36 -20.50
C LEU A 418 -37.55 -7.71 -21.95
N LYS A 419 -36.30 -7.57 -22.37
CA LYS A 419 -35.85 -7.98 -23.72
C LYS A 419 -36.08 -9.45 -23.99
N LYS A 420 -35.74 -10.32 -23.02
CA LYS A 420 -36.01 -11.76 -23.10
C LYS A 420 -37.52 -12.06 -23.21
N ASN A 421 -38.35 -11.27 -22.55
CA ASN A 421 -39.80 -11.39 -22.55
C ASN A 421 -40.47 -10.72 -23.78
N LYS A 422 -39.71 -10.04 -24.63
CA LYS A 422 -40.19 -9.22 -25.76
C LYS A 422 -41.17 -8.12 -25.33
N ALA A 423 -40.93 -7.49 -24.20
CA ALA A 423 -41.73 -6.44 -23.60
C ALA A 423 -40.87 -5.18 -23.39
N GLU A 424 -40.33 -4.66 -24.49
CA GLU A 424 -39.32 -3.58 -24.46
C GLU A 424 -39.98 -2.17 -24.45
N TYR A 425 -41.32 -2.08 -24.68
CA TYR A 425 -42.06 -0.80 -24.65
C TYR A 425 -42.84 -0.63 -23.33
N THR A 426 -43.05 0.60 -22.91
CA THR A 426 -43.67 0.95 -21.63
C THR A 426 -45.07 0.32 -21.50
N GLU A 427 -45.85 0.33 -22.52
CA GLU A 427 -47.20 -0.25 -22.55
C GLU A 427 -47.20 -1.77 -22.31
N ASP A 428 -46.23 -2.46 -22.86
CA ASP A 428 -46.03 -3.90 -22.70
C ASP A 428 -45.42 -4.24 -21.32
N ALA A 429 -44.40 -3.50 -20.90
CA ALA A 429 -43.63 -3.76 -19.70
C ALA A 429 -44.43 -3.59 -18.41
N LEU A 430 -45.37 -2.63 -18.37
CA LEU A 430 -46.18 -2.28 -17.20
C LEU A 430 -47.48 -3.06 -17.09
N THR A 431 -47.71 -4.03 -17.96
CA THR A 431 -48.86 -4.93 -17.77
C THR A 431 -48.72 -5.78 -16.51
N PRO A 432 -49.80 -6.10 -15.77
CA PRO A 432 -49.72 -6.93 -14.57
C PRO A 432 -48.98 -8.27 -14.79
N VAL A 433 -49.19 -8.88 -15.96
CA VAL A 433 -48.53 -10.14 -16.32
C VAL A 433 -47.03 -9.98 -16.47
N GLN A 434 -46.54 -8.89 -17.08
CA GLN A 434 -45.11 -8.66 -17.24
C GLN A 434 -44.44 -8.24 -15.92
N ILE A 435 -45.09 -7.42 -15.13
CA ILE A 435 -44.61 -7.06 -13.79
C ILE A 435 -44.37 -8.32 -12.95
N GLU A 436 -45.34 -9.27 -12.95
CA GLU A 436 -45.18 -10.53 -12.23
C GLU A 436 -44.05 -11.40 -12.79
N LYS A 437 -43.91 -11.50 -14.13
CA LYS A 437 -42.80 -12.22 -14.76
C LYS A 437 -41.44 -11.61 -14.41
N VAL A 438 -41.32 -10.28 -14.41
CA VAL A 438 -40.12 -9.58 -14.01
C VAL A 438 -39.83 -9.87 -12.54
N ASN A 439 -40.84 -9.76 -11.67
CA ASN A 439 -40.69 -10.03 -10.24
C ASN A 439 -40.16 -11.45 -9.98
N GLN A 440 -40.74 -12.47 -10.60
CA GLN A 440 -40.27 -13.86 -10.44
C GLN A 440 -38.85 -14.06 -10.97
N ALA A 441 -38.48 -13.46 -12.12
CA ALA A 441 -37.13 -13.53 -12.66
C ALA A 441 -36.12 -12.85 -11.75
N LEU A 442 -36.46 -11.71 -11.14
CA LEU A 442 -35.60 -11.01 -10.18
C LEU A 442 -35.39 -11.82 -8.89
N ILE A 443 -36.43 -12.53 -8.39
CA ILE A 443 -36.30 -13.44 -7.25
C ILE A 443 -35.27 -14.54 -7.55
N GLU A 444 -35.36 -15.17 -8.71
CA GLU A 444 -34.39 -16.21 -9.08
C GLU A 444 -32.97 -15.66 -9.30
N LEU A 445 -32.84 -14.50 -9.93
CA LEU A 445 -31.56 -13.85 -10.13
C LEU A 445 -30.90 -13.47 -8.79
N ALA A 446 -31.69 -12.94 -7.85
CA ALA A 446 -31.20 -12.57 -6.51
C ALA A 446 -30.67 -13.77 -5.71
N LYS A 447 -31.18 -14.98 -5.96
CA LYS A 447 -30.68 -16.23 -5.35
C LYS A 447 -29.32 -16.65 -5.89
N SER A 448 -29.02 -16.34 -7.16
CA SER A 448 -27.80 -16.77 -7.86
C SER A 448 -26.67 -15.77 -7.77
N LYS A 449 -26.93 -14.49 -7.48
CA LYS A 449 -25.90 -13.47 -7.30
C LYS A 449 -25.15 -13.64 -5.97
N ASN A 450 -23.83 -13.44 -5.99
CA ASN A 450 -23.09 -13.24 -4.76
C ASN A 450 -23.50 -11.89 -4.15
N ARG A 451 -23.99 -11.94 -2.91
CA ARG A 451 -24.55 -10.74 -2.26
C ARG A 451 -24.19 -10.74 -0.79
N ILE A 452 -23.87 -9.56 -0.29
CA ILE A 452 -23.73 -9.31 1.14
C ILE A 452 -25.14 -9.29 1.73
N LYS A 453 -25.44 -10.24 2.61
CA LYS A 453 -26.77 -10.38 3.22
C LYS A 453 -26.82 -9.70 4.57
N PRO A 454 -27.80 -8.80 4.83
CA PRO A 454 -27.97 -8.24 6.16
C PRO A 454 -28.28 -9.34 7.18
N LYS A 455 -27.66 -9.27 8.36
CA LYS A 455 -27.87 -10.23 9.46
C LYS A 455 -29.14 -9.98 10.28
N ILE A 456 -29.85 -8.90 9.97
CA ILE A 456 -31.13 -8.53 10.58
C ILE A 456 -32.24 -8.59 9.53
N GLU A 457 -33.48 -8.81 9.97
CA GLU A 457 -34.61 -8.71 9.07
C GLU A 457 -34.87 -7.25 8.68
N ILE A 458 -34.93 -7.00 7.38
CA ILE A 458 -35.22 -5.69 6.79
C ILE A 458 -36.40 -5.81 5.84
N SER A 459 -37.19 -4.75 5.72
CA SER A 459 -38.39 -4.69 4.89
C SER A 459 -38.07 -4.77 3.39
N CYS A 460 -36.90 -4.28 2.97
CA CYS A 460 -36.39 -4.32 1.60
C CYS A 460 -35.18 -5.24 1.49
N ARG A 461 -35.40 -6.50 1.10
CA ARG A 461 -34.32 -7.48 0.93
C ARG A 461 -33.62 -7.36 -0.40
N ASP A 462 -34.39 -7.16 -1.46
CA ASP A 462 -33.92 -7.14 -2.83
C ASP A 462 -33.96 -5.69 -3.35
N LYS A 463 -32.88 -4.96 -3.16
CA LYS A 463 -32.69 -3.61 -3.64
C LYS A 463 -32.40 -3.60 -5.13
N ILE A 464 -33.02 -2.67 -5.86
CA ILE A 464 -32.75 -2.40 -7.27
C ILE A 464 -32.22 -0.98 -7.35
N ASN A 465 -30.97 -0.80 -7.78
CA ASN A 465 -30.34 0.50 -7.89
C ASN A 465 -30.09 0.87 -9.35
N PHE A 466 -29.96 2.16 -9.63
CA PHE A 466 -29.54 2.63 -10.95
C PHE A 466 -28.09 2.22 -11.23
N MET A 467 -27.15 2.59 -10.35
CA MET A 467 -25.74 2.15 -10.36
C MET A 467 -25.43 1.41 -9.05
N PRO A 468 -25.71 0.09 -8.95
CA PRO A 468 -25.48 -0.63 -7.70
C PRO A 468 -24.02 -0.58 -7.25
N GLN A 469 -23.81 -0.57 -5.94
CA GLN A 469 -22.48 -0.80 -5.34
C GLN A 469 -21.95 -2.18 -5.76
N ARG A 470 -20.63 -2.31 -5.75
CA ARG A 470 -19.95 -3.52 -6.19
C ARG A 470 -19.90 -4.56 -5.07
N TYR A 471 -20.06 -5.81 -5.43
CA TYR A 471 -19.81 -6.92 -4.52
C TYR A 471 -18.29 -7.10 -4.37
N LEU A 472 -17.80 -6.91 -3.15
CA LEU A 472 -16.42 -7.17 -2.77
C LEU A 472 -16.42 -8.36 -1.80
N ALA A 473 -15.69 -9.40 -2.13
CA ALA A 473 -15.68 -10.63 -1.33
C ALA A 473 -15.13 -10.43 0.08
N ASP A 474 -14.21 -9.48 0.26
CA ASP A 474 -13.72 -9.07 1.58
C ASP A 474 -14.78 -8.36 2.41
N ASN A 475 -15.68 -7.56 1.80
CA ASN A 475 -16.83 -6.98 2.52
C ASN A 475 -17.79 -8.06 3.03
N GLU A 476 -18.00 -9.15 2.29
CA GLU A 476 -18.76 -10.27 2.79
C GLU A 476 -18.08 -10.93 3.99
N VAL A 477 -16.76 -11.11 3.95
CA VAL A 477 -16.01 -11.64 5.10
C VAL A 477 -16.20 -10.76 6.33
N LEU A 478 -16.04 -9.44 6.17
CA LEU A 478 -16.22 -8.47 7.26
C LEU A 478 -17.65 -8.50 7.83
N GLN A 479 -18.64 -8.70 6.97
CA GLN A 479 -20.07 -8.83 7.37
C GLN A 479 -20.34 -10.15 8.10
N GLU A 480 -19.76 -11.27 7.65
CA GLU A 480 -20.11 -12.60 8.17
C GLU A 480 -19.34 -12.96 9.45
N LEU A 481 -18.12 -12.46 9.65
CA LEU A 481 -17.28 -12.85 10.78
C LEU A 481 -17.42 -11.91 12.00
N VAL A 482 -18.66 -11.46 12.26
CA VAL A 482 -19.02 -10.66 13.45
C VAL A 482 -20.22 -11.25 14.15
N ASP A 483 -20.25 -11.07 15.48
CA ASP A 483 -21.42 -11.36 16.30
C ASP A 483 -22.20 -10.06 16.57
N VAL A 484 -23.41 -10.01 16.04
CA VAL A 484 -24.29 -8.84 16.13
C VAL A 484 -24.99 -8.69 17.48
N THR A 485 -24.77 -9.60 18.44
CA THR A 485 -25.37 -9.47 19.78
C THR A 485 -24.82 -8.24 20.53
N PRO A 486 -25.65 -7.52 21.33
CA PRO A 486 -25.26 -6.24 21.93
C PRO A 486 -23.96 -6.27 22.73
N ASN A 487 -23.72 -7.30 23.52
CA ASN A 487 -22.56 -7.41 24.42
C ASN A 487 -21.48 -8.38 23.92
N SER A 488 -21.41 -8.63 22.63
CA SER A 488 -20.44 -9.55 22.08
C SER A 488 -18.99 -9.12 22.32
N LYS A 489 -18.12 -10.10 22.55
CA LYS A 489 -16.67 -9.90 22.52
C LYS A 489 -16.13 -9.77 21.10
N ARG A 490 -16.86 -10.32 20.13
CA ARG A 490 -16.57 -10.23 18.69
C ARG A 490 -17.46 -9.19 18.03
N ALA A 491 -17.38 -7.95 18.49
CA ALA A 491 -18.22 -6.84 18.03
C ALA A 491 -17.82 -6.33 16.62
N TYR A 492 -16.55 -6.46 16.29
CA TYR A 492 -15.97 -6.02 15.01
C TYR A 492 -15.20 -7.14 14.34
N PRO A 493 -15.15 -7.17 13.00
CA PRO A 493 -14.24 -8.02 12.26
C PRO A 493 -12.81 -7.49 12.38
N LYS A 494 -11.85 -8.21 11.81
CA LYS A 494 -10.45 -7.80 11.67
C LYS A 494 -10.02 -7.93 10.21
N GLY A 495 -9.07 -7.13 9.76
CA GLY A 495 -8.45 -7.32 8.44
C GLY A 495 -7.88 -8.73 8.27
N LEU A 496 -7.36 -9.31 9.35
CA LEU A 496 -6.90 -10.72 9.37
C LEU A 496 -7.97 -11.72 8.94
N ASP A 497 -9.26 -11.46 9.20
CA ASP A 497 -10.36 -12.36 8.81
C ASP A 497 -10.45 -12.52 7.30
N VAL A 498 -10.22 -11.42 6.56
CA VAL A 498 -10.21 -11.43 5.10
C VAL A 498 -9.14 -12.41 4.61
N PHE A 499 -7.92 -12.28 5.10
CA PHE A 499 -6.80 -13.15 4.69
C PHE A 499 -7.02 -14.61 5.11
N ALA A 500 -7.54 -14.84 6.32
CA ALA A 500 -7.86 -16.19 6.78
C ALA A 500 -8.96 -16.86 5.94
N ALA A 501 -10.01 -16.12 5.55
CA ALA A 501 -11.09 -16.63 4.71
C ALA A 501 -10.60 -17.02 3.31
N PHE A 502 -9.56 -16.38 2.79
CA PHE A 502 -8.88 -16.74 1.54
C PHE A 502 -7.73 -17.74 1.71
N GLY A 503 -7.57 -18.32 2.90
CA GLY A 503 -6.67 -19.45 3.17
C GLY A 503 -5.23 -19.06 3.53
N VAL A 504 -5.01 -17.87 4.03
CA VAL A 504 -3.70 -17.44 4.57
C VAL A 504 -3.52 -17.97 5.98
N ASN A 505 -2.65 -18.96 6.14
CA ASN A 505 -2.48 -19.69 7.41
C ASN A 505 -1.94 -18.81 8.55
N SER A 506 -1.04 -17.88 8.27
CA SER A 506 -0.50 -16.96 9.28
C SER A 506 -1.59 -16.07 9.89
N ALA A 507 -2.53 -15.59 9.08
CA ALA A 507 -3.67 -14.82 9.54
C ALA A 507 -4.61 -15.68 10.43
N GLU A 508 -4.92 -16.90 10.00
CA GLU A 508 -5.75 -17.83 10.78
C GLU A 508 -5.10 -18.18 12.12
N THR A 509 -3.78 -18.45 12.14
CA THR A 509 -3.04 -18.71 13.38
C THR A 509 -3.11 -17.52 14.35
N LEU A 510 -2.95 -16.29 13.86
CA LEU A 510 -3.11 -15.10 14.71
C LEU A 510 -4.53 -14.99 15.29
N LEU A 511 -5.55 -15.23 14.49
CA LEU A 511 -6.95 -15.17 14.95
C LEU A 511 -7.29 -16.25 15.96
N THR A 512 -6.77 -17.48 15.78
CA THR A 512 -7.08 -18.61 16.67
C THR A 512 -6.20 -18.64 17.91
N ASP A 513 -4.90 -18.46 17.75
CA ASP A 513 -3.91 -18.70 18.79
C ASP A 513 -3.50 -17.45 19.56
N PHE A 514 -3.49 -16.30 18.91
CA PHE A 514 -3.16 -15.02 19.53
C PHE A 514 -4.42 -14.31 20.04
N TYR A 515 -5.38 -14.00 19.15
CA TYR A 515 -6.62 -13.29 19.52
C TYR A 515 -7.68 -14.19 20.19
N LYS A 516 -7.55 -15.52 20.08
CA LYS A 516 -8.51 -16.50 20.68
C LYS A 516 -9.94 -16.30 20.19
N GLU A 517 -10.16 -15.92 18.93
CA GLU A 517 -11.46 -15.59 18.38
C GLU A 517 -12.51 -16.71 18.50
N PRO A 518 -12.17 -18.01 18.40
CA PRO A 518 -13.12 -19.09 18.70
C PRO A 518 -13.70 -19.05 20.13
N GLY A 519 -12.95 -18.49 21.08
CA GLY A 519 -13.41 -18.28 22.46
C GLY A 519 -14.23 -16.99 22.66
N ASN A 520 -14.09 -16.03 21.75
CA ASN A 520 -14.85 -14.79 21.76
C ASN A 520 -16.24 -14.95 21.14
N TRP A 521 -16.36 -15.84 20.16
CA TRP A 521 -17.61 -16.16 19.48
C TRP A 521 -17.63 -17.64 19.03
N ASN A 522 -18.53 -18.43 19.59
CA ASN A 522 -18.57 -19.89 19.41
C ASN A 522 -18.88 -20.33 17.97
N GLN A 523 -19.48 -19.47 17.15
CA GLN A 523 -19.77 -19.76 15.72
C GLN A 523 -18.58 -19.41 14.81
N TYR A 524 -17.58 -18.69 15.30
CA TYR A 524 -16.48 -18.15 14.52
C TYR A 524 -15.83 -19.17 13.59
N THR A 525 -15.39 -20.31 14.13
CA THR A 525 -14.71 -21.35 13.34
C THR A 525 -15.61 -21.93 12.24
N GLY A 526 -16.90 -22.11 12.54
CA GLY A 526 -17.87 -22.63 11.55
C GLY A 526 -18.15 -21.65 10.42
N GLU A 527 -18.31 -20.35 10.75
CA GLU A 527 -18.53 -19.31 9.74
C GLU A 527 -17.28 -19.06 8.89
N LEU A 528 -16.08 -19.02 9.50
CA LEU A 528 -14.83 -18.94 8.76
C LEU A 528 -14.66 -20.11 7.78
N GLN A 529 -14.97 -21.35 8.20
CA GLN A 529 -14.86 -22.51 7.33
C GLN A 529 -15.83 -22.45 6.15
N LYS A 530 -17.08 -21.99 6.36
CA LYS A 530 -18.05 -21.78 5.26
C LYS A 530 -17.53 -20.80 4.21
N LEU A 531 -16.92 -19.68 4.64
CA LEU A 531 -16.34 -18.70 3.74
C LEU A 531 -15.14 -19.27 2.98
N LYS A 532 -14.25 -19.99 3.65
CA LYS A 532 -13.13 -20.70 3.00
C LYS A 532 -13.60 -21.66 1.92
N ASP A 533 -14.62 -22.45 2.20
CA ASP A 533 -15.19 -23.41 1.23
C ASP A 533 -15.87 -22.68 0.07
N LYS A 534 -16.60 -21.60 0.34
CA LYS A 534 -17.22 -20.74 -0.67
C LYS A 534 -16.18 -20.17 -1.63
N PHE A 535 -15.15 -19.49 -1.11
CA PHE A 535 -14.15 -18.81 -1.94
C PHE A 535 -13.22 -19.79 -2.68
N LYS A 536 -12.98 -20.95 -2.12
CA LYS A 536 -12.28 -22.04 -2.81
C LYS A 536 -13.06 -22.57 -4.01
N ALA A 537 -14.38 -22.64 -3.90
CA ALA A 537 -15.26 -23.13 -4.96
C ALA A 537 -15.63 -22.06 -6.01
N SER A 538 -15.57 -20.78 -5.63
CA SER A 538 -15.95 -19.66 -6.48
C SER A 538 -14.83 -19.34 -7.48
N GLN A 539 -15.17 -19.48 -8.78
CA GLN A 539 -14.34 -18.93 -9.87
C GLN A 539 -15.23 -17.97 -10.66
N PRO A 540 -15.09 -16.65 -10.47
CA PRO A 540 -15.87 -15.69 -11.23
C PRO A 540 -15.58 -15.79 -12.72
N ALA A 541 -16.59 -15.61 -13.53
CA ALA A 541 -16.48 -15.65 -14.99
C ALA A 541 -15.61 -14.53 -15.54
N GLN A 542 -15.60 -13.40 -14.86
CA GLN A 542 -14.74 -12.24 -15.13
C GLN A 542 -14.08 -11.82 -13.83
N VAL A 543 -12.78 -11.58 -13.87
CA VAL A 543 -11.99 -11.18 -12.70
C VAL A 543 -11.68 -9.69 -12.83
N SER A 544 -12.07 -8.90 -11.84
CA SER A 544 -11.80 -7.46 -11.79
C SER A 544 -10.35 -7.18 -11.39
N VAL A 545 -9.88 -5.93 -11.65
CA VAL A 545 -8.56 -5.49 -11.17
C VAL A 545 -8.50 -5.55 -9.64
N TYR A 546 -9.57 -5.17 -8.95
CA TYR A 546 -9.70 -5.32 -7.50
C TYR A 546 -9.41 -6.76 -7.04
N GLU A 547 -10.08 -7.75 -7.65
CA GLU A 547 -9.87 -9.15 -7.31
C GLU A 547 -8.47 -9.67 -7.68
N LEU A 548 -7.90 -9.19 -8.79
CA LEU A 548 -6.53 -9.52 -9.19
C LEU A 548 -5.51 -8.99 -8.17
N TRP A 549 -5.70 -7.76 -7.70
CA TRP A 549 -4.88 -7.16 -6.64
C TRP A 549 -4.99 -7.99 -5.36
N MET A 550 -6.19 -8.28 -4.87
CA MET A 550 -6.40 -9.17 -3.73
C MET A 550 -5.69 -10.53 -3.90
N LYS A 551 -5.77 -11.13 -5.10
CA LYS A 551 -5.09 -12.39 -5.40
C LYS A 551 -3.57 -12.27 -5.37
N SER A 552 -3.00 -11.10 -5.71
CA SER A 552 -1.55 -10.87 -5.58
C SER A 552 -1.12 -10.84 -4.11
N LEU A 553 -1.92 -10.19 -3.24
CA LEU A 553 -1.68 -10.13 -1.80
C LEU A 553 -1.76 -11.51 -1.13
N PHE A 554 -2.67 -12.37 -1.57
CA PHE A 554 -2.72 -13.76 -1.10
C PHE A 554 -1.56 -14.60 -1.65
N THR A 555 -1.08 -14.30 -2.86
CA THR A 555 0.03 -15.02 -3.49
C THR A 555 1.35 -14.72 -2.77
N MET A 556 1.58 -13.49 -2.35
CA MET A 556 2.80 -13.11 -1.63
C MET A 556 2.97 -13.81 -0.26
N GLN A 557 1.89 -14.34 0.31
CA GLN A 557 1.90 -15.09 1.57
C GLN A 557 2.45 -16.52 1.42
N LYS A 558 2.63 -16.99 0.18
CA LYS A 558 3.09 -18.37 -0.07
C LYS A 558 4.59 -18.43 -0.06
N THR A 559 5.14 -19.25 0.82
CA THR A 559 6.57 -19.55 0.87
C THR A 559 6.93 -20.70 -0.06
N ASP A 560 8.09 -20.60 -0.70
CA ASP A 560 8.69 -21.64 -1.53
C ASP A 560 10.09 -21.99 -1.00
N LYS A 561 10.46 -23.26 -1.05
CA LYS A 561 11.78 -23.73 -0.59
C LYS A 561 12.96 -23.20 -1.41
N SER A 562 12.71 -22.65 -2.61
CA SER A 562 13.72 -21.97 -3.42
C SER A 562 14.06 -20.58 -2.91
N GLN A 563 13.21 -19.99 -2.06
CA GLN A 563 13.43 -18.69 -1.45
C GLN A 563 14.48 -18.75 -0.33
N PRO A 564 15.18 -17.62 -0.03
CA PRO A 564 16.12 -17.55 1.08
C PRO A 564 15.50 -17.95 2.42
N GLY A 565 16.34 -18.46 3.34
CA GLY A 565 15.89 -18.97 4.65
C GLY A 565 15.10 -17.96 5.48
N PHE A 566 15.44 -16.67 5.42
CA PHE A 566 14.70 -15.63 6.16
C PHE A 566 13.23 -15.52 5.73
N MET A 567 12.92 -15.77 4.46
CA MET A 567 11.54 -15.75 3.96
C MET A 567 10.71 -16.97 4.39
N GLN A 568 11.34 -17.99 4.93
CA GLN A 568 10.68 -19.20 5.42
C GLN A 568 10.37 -19.12 6.93
N THR A 569 10.71 -18.00 7.59
CA THR A 569 10.44 -17.78 9.01
C THR A 569 8.99 -17.32 9.25
N PRO A 570 8.37 -17.64 10.41
CA PRO A 570 7.08 -17.09 10.78
C PRO A 570 7.07 -15.55 10.83
N GLU A 571 8.18 -14.95 11.26
CA GLU A 571 8.36 -13.49 11.35
C GLU A 571 8.28 -12.83 9.97
N TRP A 572 8.87 -13.45 8.94
CA TRP A 572 8.70 -12.97 7.56
C TRP A 572 7.25 -13.10 7.08
N GLY A 573 6.57 -14.18 7.51
CA GLY A 573 5.14 -14.32 7.28
C GLY A 573 4.32 -13.17 7.89
N TYR A 574 4.71 -12.67 9.05
CA TYR A 574 4.08 -11.48 9.66
C TYR A 574 4.43 -10.19 8.91
N LYS A 575 5.68 -10.03 8.42
CA LYS A 575 6.03 -8.90 7.53
C LYS A 575 5.14 -8.90 6.29
N ASN A 576 5.05 -10.02 5.60
CA ASN A 576 4.21 -10.16 4.41
C ASN A 576 2.73 -9.89 4.71
N LEU A 577 2.25 -10.32 5.87
CA LEU A 577 0.87 -10.08 6.29
C LEU A 577 0.62 -8.60 6.59
N ASN A 578 1.57 -7.91 7.21
CA ASN A 578 1.50 -6.46 7.42
C ASN A 578 1.48 -5.70 6.08
N THR A 579 2.40 -6.03 5.17
CA THR A 579 2.42 -5.50 3.80
C THR A 579 1.08 -5.69 3.09
N ALA A 580 0.53 -6.90 3.16
CA ALA A 580 -0.73 -7.23 2.49
C ALA A 580 -1.94 -6.52 3.11
N LEU A 581 -2.00 -6.40 4.43
CA LEU A 581 -3.06 -5.66 5.13
C LEU A 581 -2.97 -4.15 4.84
N ALA A 582 -1.78 -3.59 4.79
CA ALA A 582 -1.56 -2.19 4.45
C ALA A 582 -1.96 -1.89 3.00
N SER A 583 -1.51 -2.71 2.05
CA SER A 583 -1.92 -2.57 0.64
C SER A 583 -3.41 -2.84 0.43
N TRP A 584 -4.03 -3.71 1.24
CA TRP A 584 -5.48 -3.85 1.27
C TRP A 584 -6.17 -2.61 1.84
N ALA A 585 -5.60 -1.92 2.83
CA ALA A 585 -6.13 -0.64 3.32
C ALA A 585 -6.07 0.44 2.22
N GLU A 586 -4.98 0.51 1.43
CA GLU A 586 -4.90 1.36 0.24
C GLU A 586 -5.97 1.00 -0.79
N LEU A 587 -6.16 -0.28 -1.07
CA LEU A 587 -7.21 -0.75 -1.99
C LEU A 587 -8.62 -0.40 -1.49
N LYS A 588 -8.87 -0.47 -0.18
CA LYS A 588 -10.14 -0.02 0.44
C LYS A 588 -10.31 1.49 0.32
N HIS A 589 -9.25 2.25 0.50
CA HIS A 589 -9.23 3.68 0.29
C HIS A 589 -9.57 4.05 -1.17
N ASP A 590 -8.95 3.41 -2.16
CA ASP A 590 -9.25 3.62 -3.57
C ASP A 590 -10.68 3.21 -3.95
N ALA A 591 -11.18 2.14 -3.33
CA ALA A 591 -12.56 1.71 -3.52
C ALA A 591 -13.59 2.67 -2.89
N ILE A 592 -13.17 3.64 -2.07
CA ILE A 592 -14.03 4.70 -1.53
C ILE A 592 -14.46 5.68 -2.62
N LEU A 593 -13.65 5.90 -3.61
CA LEU A 593 -13.68 6.74 -4.83
C LEU A 593 -12.47 7.72 -4.89
N TYR A 594 -11.44 7.61 -5.48
CA TYR A 594 -10.28 8.05 -6.27
C TYR A 594 -9.68 9.50 -6.14
N GLY A 595 -8.35 9.68 -6.09
CA GLY A 595 -7.64 10.87 -5.81
C GLY A 595 -6.58 11.44 -6.72
N GLU A 596 -5.82 12.44 -6.49
CA GLU A 596 -4.86 13.18 -7.35
C GLU A 596 -3.74 13.85 -6.54
N GLN A 597 -2.57 14.26 -6.98
CA GLN A 597 -1.88 14.93 -8.10
C GLN A 597 -0.36 15.12 -7.91
N PRO A 598 0.47 15.87 -8.77
CA PRO A 598 1.57 15.49 -9.61
C PRO A 598 3.02 15.95 -9.30
N MET A 599 4.01 15.60 -10.04
CA MET A 599 5.17 15.91 -10.95
C MET A 599 6.51 16.32 -10.31
N ALA A 600 7.59 16.11 -10.87
CA ALA A 600 8.69 15.78 -11.67
C ALA A 600 10.02 16.57 -11.48
N ALA A 601 11.20 15.92 -11.67
CA ALA A 601 12.53 16.24 -12.24
C ALA A 601 13.55 17.13 -11.46
N GLU A 602 14.90 17.05 -11.53
CA GLU A 602 15.98 16.64 -12.39
C GLU A 602 17.38 17.19 -11.98
N CYS A 603 18.53 16.66 -12.45
CA CYS A 603 19.81 17.21 -12.97
C CYS A 603 21.16 16.90 -12.31
N GLY A 604 22.18 16.56 -13.15
CA GLY A 604 23.46 15.95 -12.91
C GLY A 604 24.72 16.83 -12.70
N GLY A 605 25.84 16.20 -12.36
CA GLY A 605 27.18 16.79 -12.18
C GLY A 605 28.33 15.82 -12.50
N ALA A 606 29.59 16.29 -12.62
CA ALA A 606 30.76 15.52 -12.99
C ALA A 606 31.78 15.34 -11.84
N GLY A 607 32.37 14.14 -11.73
CA GLY A 607 33.37 13.77 -10.72
C GLY A 607 34.12 12.46 -11.09
N PRO A 608 34.95 11.89 -10.18
CA PRO A 608 35.53 10.55 -10.35
C PRO A 608 34.43 9.49 -10.66
N PRO A 609 34.79 8.36 -11.30
CA PRO A 609 33.80 7.30 -11.61
C PRO A 609 33.04 6.87 -10.38
N ASP A 610 31.72 6.70 -10.53
CA ASP A 610 30.84 6.33 -9.45
C ASP A 610 31.08 4.89 -8.98
N PRO A 611 31.25 4.64 -7.66
CA PRO A 611 31.30 3.29 -7.13
C PRO A 611 30.01 2.51 -7.43
N ILE A 612 30.07 1.20 -7.45
CA ILE A 612 28.90 0.32 -7.67
C ILE A 612 28.29 0.00 -6.31
N VAL A 613 27.09 0.50 -6.04
CA VAL A 613 26.29 0.12 -4.88
C VAL A 613 25.54 -1.16 -5.21
N VAL A 614 25.89 -2.25 -4.53
CA VAL A 614 25.13 -3.50 -4.69
C VAL A 614 23.72 -3.36 -4.11
N GLY A 615 22.77 -4.16 -4.59
CA GLY A 615 21.39 -4.16 -4.11
C GLY A 615 20.77 -5.55 -4.22
N TYR A 616 19.60 -5.72 -3.63
CA TYR A 616 18.88 -6.99 -3.62
C TYR A 616 17.37 -6.75 -3.74
N VAL A 617 16.67 -7.60 -4.49
CA VAL A 617 15.20 -7.57 -4.63
C VAL A 617 14.55 -8.59 -3.71
N GLU A 618 13.48 -8.25 -3.02
CA GLU A 618 12.68 -9.21 -2.27
C GLU A 618 12.26 -10.38 -3.19
N PRO A 619 12.78 -11.60 -2.99
CA PRO A 619 12.67 -12.65 -4.00
C PRO A 619 11.32 -13.37 -3.99
N ASN A 620 10.23 -12.62 -4.13
CA ASN A 620 8.86 -13.11 -4.25
C ASN A 620 8.41 -13.18 -5.71
N LEU A 621 9.07 -14.02 -6.50
CA LEU A 621 8.83 -14.17 -7.93
C LEU A 621 7.36 -14.42 -8.31
N PRO A 622 6.58 -15.24 -7.56
CA PRO A 622 5.15 -15.41 -7.85
C PRO A 622 4.34 -14.12 -7.72
N PHE A 623 4.67 -13.26 -6.76
CA PHE A 623 4.05 -11.96 -6.59
C PHE A 623 4.38 -11.03 -7.77
N TRP A 624 5.65 -10.87 -8.12
CA TRP A 624 6.08 -10.03 -9.24
C TRP A 624 5.38 -10.39 -10.55
N LYS A 625 5.28 -11.70 -10.85
CA LYS A 625 4.56 -12.20 -12.03
C LYS A 625 3.05 -11.90 -11.98
N LYS A 626 2.44 -11.86 -10.80
CA LYS A 626 1.04 -11.44 -10.65
C LYS A 626 0.86 -9.95 -10.93
N MET A 627 1.74 -9.09 -10.42
CA MET A 627 1.67 -7.65 -10.66
C MET A 627 1.80 -7.32 -12.15
N SER A 628 2.74 -7.94 -12.85
CA SER A 628 2.85 -7.83 -14.31
C SER A 628 1.54 -8.22 -15.03
N GLY A 629 0.91 -9.33 -14.62
CA GLY A 629 -0.37 -9.77 -15.19
C GLY A 629 -1.54 -8.81 -14.93
N ILE A 630 -1.55 -8.11 -13.80
CA ILE A 630 -2.59 -7.11 -13.47
C ILE A 630 -2.47 -5.90 -14.42
N LEU A 631 -1.27 -5.40 -14.65
CA LEU A 631 -1.04 -4.27 -15.55
C LEU A 631 -1.48 -4.60 -16.99
N GLN A 632 -1.12 -5.79 -17.49
CA GLN A 632 -1.54 -6.25 -18.81
C GLN A 632 -3.07 -6.36 -18.92
N ALA A 633 -3.72 -6.88 -17.89
CA ALA A 633 -5.18 -6.97 -17.85
C ALA A 633 -5.84 -5.59 -17.81
N THR A 634 -5.29 -4.65 -17.04
CA THR A 634 -5.78 -3.27 -16.95
C THR A 634 -5.68 -2.57 -18.32
N GLN A 635 -4.53 -2.64 -18.95
CA GLN A 635 -4.32 -2.03 -20.28
C GLN A 635 -5.28 -2.59 -21.33
N LEU A 636 -5.45 -3.92 -21.36
CA LEU A 636 -6.35 -4.58 -22.31
C LEU A 636 -7.79 -4.09 -22.19
N VAL A 637 -8.27 -3.92 -20.97
CA VAL A 637 -9.67 -3.51 -20.74
C VAL A 637 -9.88 -2.03 -20.97
N LEU A 638 -8.97 -1.18 -20.59
CA LEU A 638 -9.02 0.23 -20.93
C LEU A 638 -9.06 0.41 -22.47
N GLN A 639 -8.30 -0.41 -23.20
CA GLN A 639 -8.34 -0.43 -24.66
C GLN A 639 -9.70 -0.90 -25.20
N GLN A 640 -10.24 -2.01 -24.70
CA GLN A 640 -11.53 -2.56 -25.12
C GLN A 640 -12.71 -1.62 -24.81
N SER A 641 -12.61 -0.84 -23.75
CA SER A 641 -13.61 0.15 -23.33
C SER A 641 -13.45 1.51 -24.02
N ASN A 642 -12.46 1.66 -24.93
CA ASN A 642 -12.07 2.94 -25.54
C ASN A 642 -11.72 4.04 -24.51
N CYS A 643 -11.16 3.63 -23.35
CA CYS A 643 -10.75 4.52 -22.29
C CYS A 643 -9.23 4.63 -22.13
N LEU A 644 -8.45 3.92 -22.95
CA LEU A 644 -6.99 3.96 -22.91
C LEU A 644 -6.48 5.18 -23.69
N THR A 645 -6.01 6.19 -22.97
CA THR A 645 -5.30 7.34 -23.55
C THR A 645 -3.82 7.00 -23.79
N ASP A 646 -3.12 7.80 -24.58
CA ASP A 646 -1.66 7.62 -24.79
C ASP A 646 -0.88 7.79 -23.48
N ASP A 647 -1.31 8.71 -22.63
CA ASP A 647 -0.71 8.93 -21.32
C ASP A 647 -0.92 7.72 -20.38
N LEU A 648 -2.16 7.25 -20.19
CA LEU A 648 -2.45 6.03 -19.41
C LEU A 648 -1.65 4.82 -19.92
N LYS A 649 -1.50 4.71 -21.24
CA LYS A 649 -0.68 3.66 -21.85
C LYS A 649 0.78 3.81 -21.44
N GLY A 650 1.35 5.01 -21.55
CA GLY A 650 2.74 5.31 -21.18
C GLY A 650 3.02 5.00 -19.71
N LYS A 651 2.13 5.40 -18.77
CA LYS A 651 2.25 5.09 -17.35
C LYS A 651 2.17 3.59 -17.06
N THR A 652 1.26 2.89 -17.75
CA THR A 652 1.14 1.43 -17.62
C THR A 652 2.41 0.72 -18.10
N GLU A 653 2.96 1.14 -19.24
CA GLU A 653 4.20 0.58 -19.80
C GLU A 653 5.39 0.84 -18.88
N GLN A 654 5.53 2.05 -18.34
CA GLN A 654 6.60 2.38 -17.39
C GLN A 654 6.57 1.49 -16.13
N LEU A 655 5.41 1.32 -15.50
CA LEU A 655 5.27 0.44 -14.33
C LEU A 655 5.45 -1.05 -14.70
N GLN A 656 5.08 -1.43 -15.95
CA GLN A 656 5.35 -2.77 -16.49
C GLN A 656 6.85 -3.02 -16.67
N ASP A 657 7.62 -2.02 -17.11
CA ASP A 657 9.07 -2.13 -17.25
C ASP A 657 9.76 -2.33 -15.91
N TYR A 658 9.33 -1.60 -14.86
CA TYR A 658 9.84 -1.79 -13.50
C TYR A 658 9.61 -3.22 -13.00
N VAL A 659 8.39 -3.73 -13.09
CA VAL A 659 8.12 -5.09 -12.60
C VAL A 659 8.81 -6.17 -13.46
N SER A 660 9.00 -5.93 -14.74
CA SER A 660 9.74 -6.83 -15.63
C SER A 660 11.22 -6.92 -15.25
N PHE A 661 11.82 -5.78 -14.92
CA PHE A 661 13.17 -5.71 -14.38
C PHE A 661 13.28 -6.45 -13.04
N LEU A 662 12.35 -6.22 -12.10
CA LEU A 662 12.33 -6.90 -10.80
C LEU A 662 12.16 -8.42 -10.94
N ILE A 663 11.37 -8.89 -11.91
CA ILE A 663 11.28 -10.33 -12.25
C ILE A 663 12.63 -10.86 -12.71
N GLN A 664 13.29 -10.17 -13.64
CA GLN A 664 14.58 -10.59 -14.19
C GLN A 664 15.66 -10.68 -13.10
N VAL A 665 15.77 -9.66 -12.25
CA VAL A 665 16.73 -9.63 -11.14
C VAL A 665 16.43 -10.77 -10.15
N THR A 666 15.17 -10.89 -9.72
CA THR A 666 14.76 -11.97 -8.80
C THR A 666 15.09 -13.36 -9.34
N GLU A 667 14.89 -13.61 -10.64
CA GLU A 667 15.22 -14.89 -11.25
C GLU A 667 16.74 -15.18 -11.24
N LYS A 668 17.59 -14.16 -11.40
CA LYS A 668 19.04 -14.29 -11.27
C LYS A 668 19.46 -14.55 -9.83
N GLU A 669 18.93 -13.78 -8.88
CA GLU A 669 19.22 -13.95 -7.44
C GLU A 669 18.86 -15.36 -6.93
N LEU A 670 17.68 -15.87 -7.30
CA LEU A 670 17.25 -17.23 -6.95
C LEU A 670 18.13 -18.32 -7.57
N ARG A 671 18.82 -18.05 -8.70
CA ARG A 671 19.80 -18.96 -9.31
C ARG A 671 21.23 -18.75 -8.80
N GLY A 672 21.47 -17.72 -7.97
CA GLY A 672 22.80 -17.35 -7.49
C GLY A 672 23.68 -16.75 -8.59
N GLU A 673 23.07 -16.14 -9.62
CA GLU A 673 23.77 -15.48 -10.72
C GLU A 673 24.16 -14.05 -10.32
N LYS A 674 25.35 -13.62 -10.75
CA LYS A 674 25.81 -12.25 -10.54
C LYS A 674 24.99 -11.27 -11.39
N LEU A 675 24.63 -10.13 -10.80
CA LEU A 675 24.05 -9.02 -11.52
C LEU A 675 25.13 -8.23 -12.29
N THR A 676 24.75 -7.61 -13.38
CA THR A 676 25.60 -6.68 -14.11
C THR A 676 25.68 -5.35 -13.39
N GLU A 677 26.70 -4.55 -13.70
CA GLU A 677 26.82 -3.18 -13.20
C GLU A 677 25.56 -2.36 -13.49
N GLN A 678 25.01 -2.43 -14.70
CA GLN A 678 23.80 -1.72 -15.07
C GLN A 678 22.58 -2.16 -14.25
N GLU A 679 22.47 -3.44 -13.88
CA GLU A 679 21.38 -3.91 -13.01
C GLU A 679 21.56 -3.38 -11.58
N TYR A 680 22.78 -3.33 -11.05
CA TYR A 680 23.05 -2.70 -9.76
C TYR A 680 22.73 -1.20 -9.79
N ARG A 681 23.13 -0.46 -10.84
CA ARG A 681 22.75 0.95 -11.01
C ARG A 681 21.25 1.16 -11.02
N THR A 682 20.50 0.29 -11.71
CA THR A 682 19.04 0.37 -11.73
C THR A 682 18.43 0.11 -10.34
N LEU A 683 19.02 -0.80 -9.54
CA LEU A 683 18.59 -1.03 -8.16
C LEU A 683 18.94 0.15 -7.25
N GLU A 684 20.11 0.75 -7.44
CA GLU A 684 20.59 1.93 -6.69
C GLU A 684 19.58 3.09 -6.84
N TYR A 685 19.18 3.42 -8.07
CA TYR A 685 18.26 4.53 -8.37
C TYR A 685 16.77 4.14 -8.39
N MET A 686 16.40 2.99 -7.90
CA MET A 686 14.99 2.54 -7.90
C MET A 686 14.09 3.47 -7.05
N GLY A 687 14.60 4.02 -5.94
CA GLY A 687 13.88 4.99 -5.12
C GLY A 687 13.48 6.22 -5.92
N SER A 688 14.45 6.89 -6.53
CA SER A 688 14.24 8.08 -7.36
C SER A 688 13.37 7.78 -8.59
N SER A 689 13.52 6.59 -9.18
CA SER A 689 12.66 6.15 -10.30
C SER A 689 11.20 6.00 -9.89
N ILE A 690 10.93 5.48 -8.70
CA ILE A 690 9.58 5.34 -8.14
C ILE A 690 9.03 6.70 -7.67
N GLU A 691 9.87 7.58 -7.09
CA GLU A 691 9.46 8.96 -6.81
C GLU A 691 9.02 9.66 -8.09
N TYR A 692 9.85 9.66 -9.13
CA TYR A 692 9.54 10.24 -10.42
C TYR A 692 8.26 9.68 -11.03
N PHE A 693 8.10 8.36 -11.02
CA PHE A 693 6.87 7.71 -11.46
C PHE A 693 5.67 8.18 -10.64
N THR A 694 5.78 8.17 -9.30
CA THR A 694 4.70 8.58 -8.38
C THR A 694 4.31 10.03 -8.61
N LEU A 695 5.29 10.94 -8.71
CA LEU A 695 5.06 12.33 -9.10
C LEU A 695 4.31 12.43 -10.43
N SER A 696 4.64 11.60 -11.41
CA SER A 696 4.04 11.63 -12.75
C SER A 696 2.61 11.11 -12.85
N VAL A 697 2.10 10.40 -11.83
CA VAL A 697 0.72 9.90 -11.74
C VAL A 697 -0.11 10.63 -10.68
N LEU A 698 0.47 11.60 -9.98
CA LEU A 698 -0.25 12.43 -9.03
C LEU A 698 -1.11 13.50 -9.72
N ASP A 699 -0.58 14.38 -10.57
CA ASP A 699 -1.35 15.31 -11.43
C ASP A 699 -0.58 15.66 -12.71
N PRO A 700 -1.12 15.34 -13.88
CA PRO A 700 -0.50 15.69 -15.14
C PRO A 700 -0.49 17.21 -15.44
N ASP A 701 -1.28 18.01 -14.74
CA ASP A 701 -1.42 19.44 -14.98
C ASP A 701 -0.49 20.33 -14.11
N LEU A 702 0.04 19.77 -13.01
CA LEU A 702 1.05 20.44 -12.17
C LEU A 702 2.44 19.83 -12.43
N HIS A 703 3.37 20.66 -12.87
CA HIS A 703 4.76 20.25 -13.08
C HIS A 703 5.54 20.39 -11.77
N LEU A 704 5.56 19.33 -10.91
CA LEU A 704 6.35 19.29 -9.68
C LEU A 704 7.70 18.62 -9.95
N ASP A 705 8.78 19.31 -9.61
CA ASP A 705 10.14 18.85 -9.90
C ASP A 705 10.73 17.95 -8.80
N ASN A 706 10.10 17.90 -7.62
CA ASN A 706 10.50 17.03 -6.52
C ASN A 706 9.41 16.91 -5.46
N TRP A 707 9.51 15.90 -4.56
CA TRP A 707 8.52 15.61 -3.52
C TRP A 707 8.30 16.72 -2.50
N SER A 708 9.28 17.61 -2.33
CA SER A 708 9.16 18.74 -1.39
C SER A 708 8.05 19.72 -1.78
N LEU A 709 7.70 19.77 -3.06
CA LEU A 709 6.64 20.64 -3.61
C LEU A 709 5.24 20.06 -3.47
N VAL A 710 5.11 18.76 -3.20
CA VAL A 710 3.82 18.10 -2.98
C VAL A 710 3.17 18.68 -1.72
N GLN A 711 1.92 19.08 -1.82
CA GLN A 711 1.12 19.68 -0.75
C GLN A 711 -0.08 18.79 -0.38
N GLY A 712 -0.64 19.05 0.79
CA GLY A 712 -1.84 18.35 1.25
C GLY A 712 -1.56 16.88 1.61
N PRO A 713 -2.62 16.05 1.68
CA PRO A 713 -2.50 14.68 2.18
C PRO A 713 -1.75 13.74 1.24
N ASP A 714 -1.63 14.06 -0.03
CA ASP A 714 -0.87 13.25 -1.00
C ASP A 714 0.64 13.24 -0.71
N LYS A 715 1.10 14.13 0.18
CA LYS A 715 2.49 14.17 0.66
C LYS A 715 2.88 12.92 1.44
N SER A 716 1.92 12.18 1.98
CA SER A 716 2.14 11.00 2.82
C SER A 716 1.44 9.77 2.26
N ILE A 717 2.06 8.59 2.43
CA ILE A 717 1.43 7.29 2.17
C ILE A 717 0.33 6.95 3.18
N ALA A 718 0.16 7.78 4.21
CA ALA A 718 -0.81 7.54 5.26
C ALA A 718 -2.23 7.84 4.76
N VAL A 719 -2.97 6.79 4.45
CA VAL A 719 -4.37 6.84 4.03
C VAL A 719 -5.26 6.06 4.99
N VAL A 720 -6.56 6.39 5.02
CA VAL A 720 -7.53 5.75 5.91
C VAL A 720 -8.83 5.40 5.19
N ALA A 721 -9.39 4.23 5.51
CA ALA A 721 -10.67 3.78 4.98
C ALA A 721 -11.58 3.25 6.08
N ASP A 722 -12.85 3.65 6.07
CA ASP A 722 -13.88 3.06 6.89
C ASP A 722 -14.40 1.77 6.23
N ILE A 723 -14.32 0.64 6.94
CA ILE A 723 -14.59 -0.69 6.35
C ILE A 723 -15.78 -1.42 6.96
N TYR A 724 -16.21 -1.05 8.16
CA TYR A 724 -17.34 -1.70 8.81
C TYR A 724 -18.00 -0.74 9.82
N THR A 725 -19.33 -0.61 9.75
CA THR A 725 -20.12 0.18 10.70
C THR A 725 -20.96 -0.73 11.56
N ARG A 726 -20.77 -0.65 12.89
CA ARG A 726 -21.61 -1.31 13.87
C ARG A 726 -22.60 -0.29 14.45
N ASN A 727 -23.90 -0.55 14.24
CA ASN A 727 -24.98 0.23 14.84
C ASN A 727 -26.05 -0.72 15.38
N VAL A 728 -25.94 -1.12 16.64
CA VAL A 728 -26.85 -2.07 17.31
C VAL A 728 -27.54 -1.33 18.46
N SER A 729 -28.86 -1.36 18.49
CA SER A 729 -29.66 -0.68 19.50
C SER A 729 -29.30 -1.17 20.91
N GLY A 730 -29.07 -0.22 21.84
CA GLY A 730 -28.73 -0.53 23.24
C GLY A 730 -27.30 -1.10 23.45
N CYS A 731 -26.38 -0.86 22.51
CA CYS A 731 -25.02 -1.33 22.58
C CYS A 731 -24.02 -0.19 22.82
N ASP A 732 -23.12 -0.34 23.79
CA ASP A 732 -22.06 0.62 24.10
C ASP A 732 -20.86 0.52 23.13
N LYS A 733 -20.83 -0.52 22.29
CA LYS A 733 -19.75 -0.79 21.33
C LYS A 733 -20.12 -0.42 19.88
N ASN A 734 -20.96 0.58 19.71
CA ASN A 734 -21.27 1.10 18.38
C ASN A 734 -20.15 2.01 17.88
N GLY A 735 -19.87 1.96 16.59
CA GLY A 735 -18.81 2.75 15.98
C GLY A 735 -18.50 2.33 14.55
N VAL A 736 -17.49 2.95 13.99
CA VAL A 736 -16.97 2.71 12.64
C VAL A 736 -15.55 2.16 12.73
N LEU A 737 -15.34 0.98 12.18
CA LEU A 737 -14.01 0.36 12.07
C LEU A 737 -13.28 0.95 10.87
N HIS A 738 -12.07 1.44 11.14
CA HIS A 738 -11.15 1.96 10.13
C HIS A 738 -9.92 1.07 10.00
N VAL A 739 -9.41 1.00 8.79
CA VAL A 739 -8.06 0.50 8.48
C VAL A 739 -7.26 1.61 7.84
N ALA A 740 -5.95 1.63 8.09
CA ALA A 740 -5.10 2.72 7.62
C ALA A 740 -3.66 2.26 7.41
N THR A 741 -2.95 2.99 6.57
CA THR A 741 -1.49 3.02 6.52
C THR A 741 -0.98 4.21 7.33
N GLY A 742 0.25 4.13 7.82
CA GLY A 742 0.94 5.23 8.50
C GLY A 742 2.27 5.54 7.81
N ASN A 743 3.20 6.18 8.54
CA ASN A 743 4.53 6.44 8.02
C ASN A 743 5.26 5.13 7.67
N ALA A 744 6.18 5.20 6.71
CA ALA A 744 6.97 4.05 6.30
C ALA A 744 7.92 3.59 7.42
N ASN A 745 7.93 2.30 7.70
CA ASN A 745 8.92 1.65 8.54
C ASN A 745 10.17 1.32 7.73
N ASN A 746 11.34 1.21 8.39
CA ASN A 746 12.55 0.74 7.75
C ASN A 746 12.72 -0.77 7.98
N ILE A 747 13.15 -1.48 6.95
CA ILE A 747 13.50 -2.90 7.03
C ILE A 747 14.99 -3.09 6.72
N TYR A 748 15.67 -3.87 7.54
CA TYR A 748 17.07 -4.24 7.42
C TYR A 748 17.13 -5.74 7.15
N VAL A 749 17.77 -6.14 6.05
CA VAL A 749 17.83 -7.54 5.66
C VAL A 749 19.25 -7.94 5.37
N VAL A 750 19.70 -9.04 5.96
CA VAL A 750 21.01 -9.64 5.66
C VAL A 750 20.86 -10.57 4.48
N VAL A 751 21.56 -10.26 3.40
CA VAL A 751 21.55 -11.03 2.15
C VAL A 751 22.98 -11.39 1.72
N GLU A 752 23.12 -12.50 0.99
CA GLU A 752 24.39 -12.87 0.38
C GLU A 752 24.45 -12.32 -1.05
N ILE A 753 25.42 -11.44 -1.30
CA ILE A 753 25.70 -10.87 -2.62
C ILE A 753 27.16 -11.19 -2.95
N GLU A 754 27.39 -11.90 -4.05
CA GLU A 754 28.72 -12.27 -4.52
C GLU A 754 29.62 -12.93 -3.43
N GLY A 755 29.02 -13.78 -2.59
CA GLY A 755 29.72 -14.51 -1.54
C GLY A 755 30.05 -13.69 -0.28
N ASN A 756 29.53 -12.48 -0.14
CA ASN A 756 29.62 -11.65 1.06
C ASN A 756 28.23 -11.42 1.64
N LEU A 757 28.14 -11.31 2.98
CA LEU A 757 26.91 -10.92 3.66
C LEU A 757 26.84 -9.39 3.77
N TYR A 758 25.81 -8.82 3.18
CA TYR A 758 25.51 -7.40 3.26
C TYR A 758 24.27 -7.14 4.12
N LEU A 759 24.31 -6.10 4.91
CA LEU A 759 23.11 -5.49 5.49
C LEU A 759 22.55 -4.50 4.47
N THR A 760 21.41 -4.84 3.93
CA THR A 760 20.66 -3.99 3.02
C THR A 760 19.54 -3.28 3.75
N ARG A 761 19.14 -2.10 3.28
CA ARG A 761 18.03 -1.34 3.85
C ARG A 761 16.96 -1.11 2.79
N GLY A 762 15.71 -1.25 3.20
CA GLY A 762 14.52 -0.93 2.42
C GLY A 762 13.44 -0.31 3.29
N ALA A 763 12.26 -0.13 2.73
CA ALA A 763 11.10 0.38 3.45
C ALA A 763 9.94 -0.62 3.39
N THR A 764 9.08 -0.61 4.41
CA THR A 764 7.85 -1.42 4.47
C THR A 764 6.72 -0.59 5.06
N PHE A 765 5.49 -0.94 4.73
CA PHE A 765 4.31 -0.30 5.27
C PHE A 765 4.20 -0.42 6.80
N SER A 766 3.44 0.50 7.39
CA SER A 766 2.83 0.33 8.70
C SER A 766 1.31 0.20 8.55
N TYR A 767 0.69 -0.75 9.24
CA TYR A 767 -0.75 -1.02 9.20
C TYR A 767 -1.41 -0.69 10.52
N TYR A 768 -2.59 -0.07 10.46
CA TYR A 768 -3.42 0.28 11.62
C TYR A 768 -4.85 -0.22 11.43
N GLU A 769 -5.49 -0.61 12.54
CA GLU A 769 -6.88 -1.04 12.59
C GLU A 769 -7.51 -0.55 13.91
N PHE A 770 -8.56 0.27 13.84
CA PHE A 770 -9.13 0.91 15.02
C PHE A 770 -10.59 1.34 14.80
N VAL A 771 -11.31 1.57 15.90
CA VAL A 771 -12.72 1.96 15.90
C VAL A 771 -12.86 3.42 16.30
N GLN A 772 -13.69 4.17 15.55
CA GLN A 772 -14.11 5.54 15.84
C GLN A 772 -15.61 5.59 16.21
N PRO A 773 -16.10 6.66 16.86
CA PRO A 773 -17.52 6.87 17.08
C PRO A 773 -18.35 6.80 15.80
N LEU A 774 -19.67 6.52 15.92
CA LEU A 774 -20.57 6.33 14.78
C LEU A 774 -20.65 7.53 13.80
N ASP A 775 -20.50 8.73 14.34
CA ASP A 775 -20.55 10.00 13.62
C ASP A 775 -19.20 10.41 13.02
N THR A 776 -18.15 9.63 13.27
CA THR A 776 -16.79 9.95 12.88
C THR A 776 -16.32 9.02 11.73
N ARG A 777 -16.23 9.60 10.53
CA ARG A 777 -15.54 9.00 9.38
C ARG A 777 -14.35 9.88 9.05
N LEU A 778 -13.15 9.34 9.25
CA LEU A 778 -11.92 10.09 9.07
C LEU A 778 -11.65 10.36 7.60
N THR A 779 -11.11 11.55 7.32
CA THR A 779 -10.42 11.86 6.06
C THR A 779 -8.92 11.60 6.22
N ASP A 780 -8.17 11.58 5.10
CA ASP A 780 -6.72 11.39 5.14
C ASP A 780 -6.04 12.50 5.94
N GLU A 781 -6.50 13.75 5.78
CA GLU A 781 -5.97 14.90 6.52
C GLU A 781 -6.16 14.75 8.03
N GLU A 782 -7.35 14.27 8.44
CA GLU A 782 -7.66 14.03 9.85
C GLU A 782 -6.77 12.90 10.41
N TRP A 783 -6.57 11.84 9.63
CA TRP A 783 -5.71 10.72 10.00
C TRP A 783 -4.23 11.10 10.08
N GLN A 784 -3.70 11.78 9.05
CA GLN A 784 -2.31 12.25 9.03
C GLN A 784 -2.01 13.19 10.19
N LYS A 785 -2.96 14.07 10.52
CA LYS A 785 -2.86 14.93 11.70
C LYS A 785 -2.80 14.13 13.00
N MET A 786 -3.54 13.02 13.12
CA MET A 786 -3.43 12.14 14.29
C MET A 786 -2.03 11.51 14.40
N LEU A 787 -1.40 11.15 13.28
CA LEU A 787 -0.02 10.64 13.25
C LEU A 787 0.98 11.72 13.67
N GLU A 788 0.91 12.93 13.10
CA GLU A 788 1.76 14.07 13.42
C GLU A 788 1.68 14.44 14.91
N GLU A 789 0.47 14.48 15.46
CA GLU A 789 0.20 14.82 16.87
C GLU A 789 0.49 13.65 17.82
N LYS A 790 0.94 12.50 17.31
CA LYS A 790 1.15 11.25 18.07
C LYS A 790 -0.09 10.79 18.84
N LYS A 791 -1.26 10.98 18.27
CA LYS A 791 -2.57 10.56 18.77
C LYS A 791 -3.10 9.32 18.04
N ALA A 792 -2.35 8.81 17.08
CA ALA A 792 -2.71 7.59 16.37
C ALA A 792 -2.81 6.40 17.34
N PRO A 793 -3.73 5.47 17.12
CA PRO A 793 -3.78 4.22 17.87
C PRO A 793 -2.48 3.44 17.73
N ALA A 794 -2.22 2.51 18.64
CA ALA A 794 -1.07 1.62 18.50
C ALA A 794 -1.26 0.68 17.30
N VAL A 795 -0.16 0.32 16.66
CA VAL A 795 -0.12 -0.76 15.65
C VAL A 795 -0.68 -2.07 16.23
N PRO A 796 -1.18 -2.99 15.42
CA PRO A 796 -1.69 -4.28 15.87
C PRO A 796 -0.67 -5.00 16.76
N GLU A 797 -1.14 -5.58 17.87
CA GLU A 797 -0.27 -6.08 18.93
C GLU A 797 0.67 -7.20 18.49
N TRP A 798 0.28 -8.00 17.48
CA TRP A 798 1.12 -9.05 16.90
C TRP A 798 2.33 -8.47 16.15
N MET A 799 2.28 -7.23 15.67
CA MET A 799 3.41 -6.53 15.04
C MET A 799 4.55 -6.22 16.01
N LYS A 800 4.26 -6.06 17.31
CA LYS A 800 5.28 -5.78 18.33
C LYS A 800 6.37 -6.85 18.42
N ASN A 801 6.11 -8.04 17.89
CA ASN A 801 7.10 -9.12 17.85
C ASN A 801 8.20 -8.91 16.81
N ILE A 802 7.95 -8.12 15.76
CA ILE A 802 8.89 -7.90 14.66
C ILE A 802 9.30 -6.43 14.51
N LEU A 803 8.59 -5.50 15.14
CA LEU A 803 8.82 -4.06 15.06
C LEU A 803 9.66 -3.59 16.26
N LEU A 804 10.71 -2.82 16.00
CA LEU A 804 11.59 -2.20 17.02
C LEU A 804 11.37 -0.70 17.01
N GLU A 805 11.43 -0.08 18.18
CA GLU A 805 11.23 1.39 18.33
C GLU A 805 12.44 2.22 17.88
N LYS A 806 13.64 1.63 17.91
CA LYS A 806 14.88 2.37 17.66
C LYS A 806 15.48 2.02 16.30
N GLU A 807 15.62 3.04 15.49
CA GLU A 807 16.29 2.97 14.20
C GLU A 807 17.81 3.21 14.34
N PRO A 808 18.70 2.43 13.69
CA PRO A 808 20.11 2.77 13.56
C PRO A 808 20.27 3.95 12.59
N LYS A 809 21.30 4.76 12.82
CA LYS A 809 21.63 5.86 11.92
C LYS A 809 22.54 5.37 10.81
N VAL A 810 22.32 5.82 9.60
CA VAL A 810 23.30 5.64 8.53
C VAL A 810 24.46 6.61 8.74
N ASP A 811 25.69 6.19 8.41
CA ASP A 811 26.88 7.04 8.54
C ASP A 811 26.80 8.24 7.59
N ASP A 812 26.67 9.43 8.17
CA ASP A 812 26.50 10.71 7.46
C ASP A 812 27.80 11.38 7.03
N ARG A 813 28.97 10.79 7.33
CA ARG A 813 30.29 11.33 6.97
C ARG A 813 30.59 11.21 5.47
N VAL A 814 29.92 10.30 4.77
CA VAL A 814 29.96 10.19 3.32
C VAL A 814 28.65 10.73 2.76
N PHE A 815 28.75 11.70 1.91
CA PHE A 815 27.64 12.17 1.11
C PHE A 815 28.04 12.04 -0.35
N TYR A 816 27.27 11.25 -1.06
CA TYR A 816 27.41 11.04 -2.48
C TYR A 816 26.23 11.68 -3.18
N SER A 817 26.47 12.57 -4.11
CA SER A 817 25.42 13.10 -4.99
C SER A 817 25.67 12.48 -6.36
N SER A 818 24.84 11.54 -6.72
CA SER A 818 24.83 11.00 -8.09
C SER A 818 24.39 12.05 -9.13
N GLY A 819 24.15 13.27 -8.68
CA GLY A 819 23.74 14.34 -9.53
C GLY A 819 22.33 14.12 -10.07
N CYS A 820 21.40 14.25 -9.21
CA CYS A 820 19.96 14.17 -9.33
C CYS A 820 19.40 13.19 -10.23
#